data_111fae6ffdbe8aae2315acf1c1c576cc
#
_entry.id   111fae6ffdbe8aae2315acf1c1c576cc
#
_cell.length_a   1.000
_cell.length_b   1.000
_cell.length_c   1.000
_cell.angle_alpha   90.00
_cell.angle_beta   90.00
_cell.angle_gamma   90.00
#
_symmetry.space_group_name_H-M   'P 1'
#
loop_
_entity.id
_entity.type
_entity.pdbx_description
1 polymer ?
#
loop_
_entity_poly.entity_id
_entity_poly.type
_entity_poly.pdbx_seq_one_letter_code
_entity_poly.pdbx_strand_id
1 'polypeptide(L)'
;MKLSVLFLICSLSMTYAAESYAQKTMISLEVRNETVGTVLEKLKKESGFDFFFNNKHVDLKRIVSVSANNNNIFKILDQIFAGTNVKYSVLEKKIILSTEIVQGIQQEQNKVTGIVKDANGEPVIGANVIVKGQSTGTITDIDGRFVLDTPKDAVLQITYIGYVSQEVKVSGKKELNVVLKEDTETLEEVVVVGYGVQKKANLTGAVSSVKMDEILGDRPVTSVSNVLMGAMPGLQVTGTSGQPGAEMSFNIRGVNSINEGAPLVLVDNVEMDINMLDPNDIESISVLKDAASSAIYGARAAFGVILVTTKKGMKDTRFSINYSNNFSFSKPSNLPHKATPLQTVQAYKDMGTVSYQTGQNVDTWLELLKEYNTNSSNYPDGYAVVDGLRYSLQETDLLNDMMETGFQQTHNISVGGGNKSISYRMSAGMVNQNGILVTDKDSYKRYNISSYIRSDIHSWITPELDIKYANSHSELPYTSASYGIWGAAVAFPSYFPLGNMELDGEILPINTPHNFINLSAPKENDRNDLRIFGKLTITPFKDLKIIGEYTFNRKTREITTFDKKFAYAHGANFRKEQSVSNSKYEIENRATNYNAFNVYANYNKTLGKHDIGIMAGFNQESNSYKMMKASRTDMINEDLPSLSQATGDYKNSDEFEEYHVRGLFYRINYSYAGKYLLETNGRYDGSSKFPKENRFGFFPSVSVGWRVSEEQFMEWSKVFLSNLKLRGSYGNIGNQSIEPYAFIPGMDSPLANWVVNGQATTTLAPPALVSNSFTWEKVSTLDFGFDLGLFNNRLNVVFDWYQRDTKGMLAPGMELPGVLGAKAPLQNSADLRAKGWEISLDWNDRIGNVQYYLGFNLY
;
A
#
# COMPACT_ATOMS: atom_id res chain seq x y z
N MET A 1 10.20 11.23 -17.11
CA MET A 1 10.02 10.70 -18.47
C MET A 1 11.30 10.21 -19.14
N LYS A 2 12.38 11.01 -19.30
CA LYS A 2 13.63 10.53 -19.95
C LYS A 2 14.36 9.40 -19.22
N LEU A 3 14.35 9.37 -17.89
CA LEU A 3 14.99 8.30 -17.08
C LEU A 3 14.15 7.01 -17.07
N SER A 4 12.84 7.12 -17.06
CA SER A 4 11.92 5.96 -17.12
C SER A 4 11.98 5.26 -18.48
N VAL A 5 12.16 6.03 -19.55
CA VAL A 5 12.34 5.47 -20.91
C VAL A 5 13.71 4.80 -21.02
N LEU A 6 14.76 5.33 -20.38
CA LEU A 6 16.09 4.72 -20.35
C LEU A 6 16.06 3.39 -19.57
N PHE A 7 15.37 3.33 -18.43
CA PHE A 7 15.18 2.08 -17.66
C PHE A 7 14.33 1.04 -18.41
N LEU A 8 13.30 1.47 -19.13
CA LEU A 8 12.50 0.61 -19.97
C LEU A 8 13.30 0.06 -21.16
N ILE A 9 14.14 0.90 -21.79
CA ILE A 9 15.05 0.48 -22.86
C ILE A 9 16.13 -0.46 -22.33
N CYS A 10 16.68 -0.23 -21.13
CA CYS A 10 17.62 -1.16 -20.50
C CYS A 10 16.97 -2.49 -20.09
N SER A 11 15.72 -2.49 -19.64
CA SER A 11 14.99 -3.73 -19.32
C SER A 11 14.58 -4.49 -20.58
N LEU A 12 14.21 -3.82 -21.65
CA LEU A 12 13.92 -4.42 -22.96
C LEU A 12 15.18 -4.95 -23.65
N SER A 13 16.35 -4.33 -23.44
CA SER A 13 17.62 -4.84 -23.98
C SER A 13 18.12 -6.11 -23.27
N MET A 14 17.60 -6.45 -22.09
CA MET A 14 17.89 -7.73 -21.39
C MET A 14 16.98 -8.88 -21.81
N THR A 15 15.95 -8.66 -22.64
CA THR A 15 15.01 -9.72 -23.10
C THR A 15 15.34 -10.28 -24.47
N TYR A 16 16.49 -9.97 -25.06
CA TYR A 16 16.96 -10.77 -26.18
C TYR A 16 17.25 -12.17 -25.67
N ALA A 17 16.40 -13.12 -26.07
CA ALA A 17 16.72 -14.54 -25.96
C ALA A 17 18.15 -14.72 -26.47
N ALA A 18 19.05 -15.25 -25.63
CA ALA A 18 20.43 -15.49 -26.01
C ALA A 18 20.41 -16.48 -27.17
N GLU A 19 20.48 -15.97 -28.40
CA GLU A 19 20.79 -16.83 -29.54
C GLU A 19 22.08 -17.56 -29.21
N SER A 20 22.05 -18.86 -29.36
CA SER A 20 23.19 -19.74 -29.07
C SER A 20 24.45 -19.16 -29.75
N TYR A 21 25.56 -19.07 -29.02
CA TYR A 21 26.87 -18.65 -29.54
C TYR A 21 27.21 -19.36 -30.87
N ALA A 22 26.78 -20.61 -31.02
CA ALA A 22 26.95 -21.43 -32.22
C ALA A 22 26.18 -20.88 -33.44
N GLN A 23 25.04 -20.18 -33.25
CA GLN A 23 24.27 -19.58 -34.36
C GLN A 23 24.89 -18.29 -34.89
N LYS A 24 25.68 -17.59 -34.06
CA LYS A 24 26.34 -16.31 -34.43
C LYS A 24 27.75 -16.49 -34.95
N THR A 25 28.37 -17.67 -34.75
CA THR A 25 29.77 -17.91 -35.18
C THR A 25 29.78 -18.17 -36.67
N MET A 26 30.27 -17.20 -37.42
CA MET A 26 30.47 -17.27 -38.87
C MET A 26 31.93 -17.57 -39.16
N ILE A 27 32.21 -18.57 -40.03
CA ILE A 27 33.53 -19.07 -40.31
C ILE A 27 33.74 -19.14 -41.83
N SER A 28 34.96 -18.78 -42.26
CA SER A 28 35.40 -18.98 -43.65
C SER A 28 36.49 -20.05 -43.65
N LEU A 29 36.20 -21.14 -44.28
CA LEU A 29 37.11 -22.31 -44.34
C LEU A 29 37.13 -22.89 -45.73
N GLU A 30 38.32 -22.95 -46.35
CA GLU A 30 38.56 -23.65 -47.62
C GLU A 30 39.58 -24.76 -47.42
N VAL A 31 39.15 -25.99 -47.55
CA VAL A 31 40.00 -27.20 -47.42
C VAL A 31 39.69 -28.12 -48.57
N ARG A 32 40.74 -28.69 -49.20
CA ARG A 32 40.66 -29.63 -50.30
C ARG A 32 41.46 -30.89 -49.97
N ASN A 33 40.79 -32.05 -50.07
CA ASN A 33 41.38 -33.35 -49.87
C ASN A 33 42.09 -33.54 -48.52
N GLU A 34 41.52 -33.05 -47.42
CA GLU A 34 42.02 -33.22 -46.06
C GLU A 34 41.18 -34.17 -45.25
N THR A 35 41.78 -34.79 -44.21
CA THR A 35 41.04 -35.70 -43.34
C THR A 35 40.08 -34.99 -42.46
N VAL A 36 38.93 -35.63 -42.09
CA VAL A 36 37.94 -35.11 -41.18
C VAL A 36 38.60 -34.63 -39.86
N GLY A 37 39.58 -35.39 -39.33
CA GLY A 37 40.29 -34.99 -38.10
C GLY A 37 40.99 -33.63 -38.24
N THR A 38 41.73 -33.42 -39.35
CA THR A 38 42.44 -32.15 -39.62
C THR A 38 41.44 -30.99 -39.79
N VAL A 39 40.30 -31.25 -40.44
CA VAL A 39 39.27 -30.22 -40.64
C VAL A 39 38.60 -29.81 -39.33
N LEU A 40 38.31 -30.78 -38.43
CA LEU A 40 37.77 -30.51 -37.11
C LEU A 40 38.74 -29.73 -36.20
N GLU A 41 40.07 -30.01 -36.31
CA GLU A 41 41.10 -29.24 -35.60
C GLU A 41 41.18 -27.78 -36.10
N LYS A 42 41.09 -27.54 -37.40
CA LYS A 42 41.03 -26.20 -37.98
C LYS A 42 39.78 -25.48 -37.52
N LEU A 43 38.61 -26.13 -37.55
CA LEU A 43 37.34 -25.57 -37.05
C LEU A 43 37.42 -25.22 -35.57
N LYS A 44 38.03 -26.09 -34.73
CA LYS A 44 38.26 -25.80 -33.31
C LYS A 44 39.06 -24.51 -33.12
N LYS A 45 40.13 -24.34 -33.89
CA LYS A 45 41.03 -23.19 -33.79
C LYS A 45 40.35 -21.89 -34.22
N GLU A 46 39.47 -21.92 -35.23
CA GLU A 46 38.81 -20.73 -35.75
C GLU A 46 37.50 -20.38 -35.06
N SER A 47 36.79 -21.38 -34.57
CA SER A 47 35.48 -21.20 -33.96
C SER A 47 35.50 -21.12 -32.44
N GLY A 48 36.52 -21.63 -31.79
CA GLY A 48 36.59 -21.80 -30.32
C GLY A 48 35.64 -22.84 -29.76
N PHE A 49 35.08 -23.75 -30.60
CA PHE A 49 34.29 -24.90 -30.16
C PHE A 49 35.18 -26.12 -29.91
N ASP A 50 34.93 -26.85 -28.85
CA ASP A 50 35.51 -28.15 -28.57
C ASP A 50 34.64 -29.26 -29.16
N PHE A 51 35.27 -30.19 -29.92
CA PHE A 51 34.60 -31.33 -30.52
C PHE A 51 34.81 -32.57 -29.68
N PHE A 52 33.73 -33.26 -29.31
CA PHE A 52 33.71 -34.50 -28.55
C PHE A 52 33.13 -35.62 -29.44
N PHE A 53 33.86 -36.68 -29.63
CA PHE A 53 33.45 -37.83 -30.44
C PHE A 53 34.09 -39.13 -29.98
N ASN A 54 33.43 -40.23 -30.31
CA ASN A 54 34.04 -41.57 -30.16
C ASN A 54 34.62 -41.98 -31.50
N ASN A 55 35.90 -42.33 -31.53
CA ASN A 55 36.62 -42.75 -32.75
C ASN A 55 36.02 -44.00 -33.43
N LYS A 56 35.15 -44.76 -32.75
CA LYS A 56 34.37 -45.85 -33.34
C LYS A 56 33.15 -45.37 -34.14
N HIS A 57 32.67 -44.15 -33.90
CA HIS A 57 31.49 -43.62 -34.51
C HIS A 57 31.77 -42.53 -35.55
N VAL A 58 32.93 -41.90 -35.52
CA VAL A 58 33.36 -40.85 -36.46
C VAL A 58 34.66 -41.27 -37.13
N ASP A 59 34.63 -41.51 -38.45
CA ASP A 59 35.83 -41.85 -39.24
C ASP A 59 36.67 -40.57 -39.50
N LEU A 60 37.65 -40.35 -38.65
CA LEU A 60 38.56 -39.19 -38.72
C LEU A 60 39.53 -39.26 -39.93
N LYS A 61 39.71 -40.42 -40.55
CA LYS A 61 40.61 -40.64 -41.70
C LYS A 61 39.93 -40.37 -43.04
N ARG A 62 38.60 -40.23 -43.05
CA ARG A 62 37.83 -39.92 -44.25
C ARG A 62 38.29 -38.59 -44.84
N ILE A 63 38.54 -38.57 -46.14
CA ILE A 63 38.99 -37.36 -46.87
C ILE A 63 37.74 -36.52 -47.24
N VAL A 64 37.76 -35.25 -46.96
CA VAL A 64 36.67 -34.29 -47.27
C VAL A 64 37.25 -33.02 -47.91
N SER A 65 36.46 -32.40 -48.74
CA SER A 65 36.72 -31.07 -49.29
C SER A 65 35.54 -30.16 -48.88
N VAL A 66 35.85 -29.06 -48.22
CA VAL A 66 34.86 -28.14 -47.68
C VAL A 66 35.20 -26.71 -48.14
N SER A 67 34.24 -26.06 -48.72
CA SER A 67 34.35 -24.64 -49.11
C SER A 67 33.24 -23.83 -48.46
N ALA A 68 33.61 -23.03 -47.50
CA ALA A 68 32.69 -22.17 -46.76
C ALA A 68 33.23 -20.73 -46.68
N ASN A 69 32.45 -19.80 -47.17
CA ASN A 69 32.76 -18.37 -47.06
C ASN A 69 31.71 -17.71 -46.20
N ASN A 70 32.11 -17.22 -45.00
CA ASN A 70 31.21 -16.60 -43.99
C ASN A 70 29.97 -17.44 -43.71
N ASN A 71 30.14 -18.77 -43.47
CA ASN A 71 29.04 -19.69 -43.17
C ASN A 71 28.97 -20.00 -41.68
N ASN A 72 27.74 -20.26 -41.20
CA ASN A 72 27.50 -20.75 -39.83
C ASN A 72 28.15 -22.16 -39.67
N ILE A 73 28.71 -22.43 -38.47
CA ILE A 73 29.39 -23.68 -38.15
C ILE A 73 28.54 -24.92 -38.44
N PHE A 74 27.20 -24.86 -38.30
CA PHE A 74 26.28 -25.95 -38.60
C PHE A 74 26.33 -26.34 -40.09
N LYS A 75 26.30 -25.35 -40.98
CA LYS A 75 26.37 -25.60 -42.42
C LYS A 75 27.71 -26.22 -42.85
N ILE A 76 28.78 -25.94 -42.14
CA ILE A 76 30.10 -26.50 -42.37
C ILE A 76 30.11 -27.96 -41.90
N LEU A 77 29.55 -28.27 -40.73
CA LEU A 77 29.39 -29.63 -40.21
C LEU A 77 28.49 -30.48 -41.09
N ASP A 78 27.41 -29.90 -41.64
CA ASP A 78 26.56 -30.58 -42.61
C ASP A 78 27.36 -31.00 -43.89
N GLN A 79 28.26 -30.15 -44.37
CA GLN A 79 29.10 -30.47 -45.51
C GLN A 79 30.14 -31.56 -45.16
N ILE A 80 30.75 -31.47 -43.97
CA ILE A 80 31.73 -32.44 -43.51
C ILE A 80 31.09 -33.82 -43.36
N PHE A 81 29.88 -33.94 -42.82
CA PHE A 81 29.23 -35.19 -42.49
C PHE A 81 28.17 -35.61 -43.49
N ALA A 82 28.08 -34.92 -44.65
CA ALA A 82 27.15 -35.28 -45.72
C ALA A 82 27.38 -36.75 -46.18
N GLY A 83 26.26 -37.48 -46.30
CA GLY A 83 26.34 -38.92 -46.70
C GLY A 83 26.82 -39.89 -45.61
N THR A 84 26.93 -39.44 -44.36
CA THR A 84 27.25 -40.29 -43.19
C THR A 84 26.11 -40.29 -42.18
N ASN A 85 26.10 -41.28 -41.27
CA ASN A 85 25.12 -41.36 -40.18
C ASN A 85 25.51 -40.49 -38.95
N VAL A 86 26.56 -39.67 -39.05
CA VAL A 86 27.03 -38.85 -37.95
C VAL A 86 26.07 -37.65 -37.77
N LYS A 87 25.54 -37.52 -36.55
CA LYS A 87 24.74 -36.42 -36.09
C LYS A 87 25.56 -35.59 -35.12
N TYR A 88 25.18 -34.31 -34.93
CA TYR A 88 25.84 -33.43 -33.95
C TYR A 88 24.81 -32.77 -33.06
N SER A 89 25.20 -32.56 -31.80
CA SER A 89 24.46 -31.77 -30.84
C SER A 89 25.40 -30.74 -30.20
N VAL A 90 24.85 -29.54 -29.85
CA VAL A 90 25.63 -28.47 -29.27
C VAL A 90 25.18 -28.21 -27.85
N LEU A 91 26.14 -28.18 -26.93
CA LEU A 91 25.98 -27.86 -25.55
C LEU A 91 27.01 -26.78 -25.18
N GLU A 92 26.56 -25.53 -25.02
CA GLU A 92 27.40 -24.34 -24.82
C GLU A 92 28.47 -24.18 -25.94
N LYS A 93 29.77 -24.26 -25.61
CA LYS A 93 30.90 -24.26 -26.57
C LYS A 93 31.42 -25.65 -26.94
N LYS A 94 30.60 -26.70 -26.77
CA LYS A 94 30.98 -28.12 -27.04
C LYS A 94 30.06 -28.68 -28.12
N ILE A 95 30.62 -29.30 -29.11
CA ILE A 95 29.93 -30.01 -30.19
C ILE A 95 30.21 -31.50 -30.03
N ILE A 96 29.13 -32.27 -29.81
CA ILE A 96 29.19 -33.74 -29.65
C ILE A 96 28.77 -34.38 -30.97
N LEU A 97 29.67 -35.20 -31.54
CA LEU A 97 29.41 -35.97 -32.76
C LEU A 97 29.14 -37.45 -32.41
N SER A 98 28.00 -37.98 -32.85
CA SER A 98 27.60 -39.38 -32.62
C SER A 98 26.81 -39.94 -33.79
N THR A 99 26.79 -41.27 -33.95
CA THR A 99 25.96 -41.95 -34.97
C THR A 99 24.52 -42.18 -34.55
N GLU A 100 24.22 -41.95 -33.27
CA GLU A 100 22.86 -41.95 -32.71
C GLU A 100 22.53 -40.56 -32.22
N ILE A 101 21.27 -40.14 -32.42
CA ILE A 101 20.76 -39.00 -31.65
C ILE A 101 20.87 -39.42 -30.20
N VAL A 102 21.67 -38.73 -29.38
CA VAL A 102 21.62 -38.86 -27.93
C VAL A 102 20.29 -38.19 -27.50
N GLN A 103 19.19 -38.88 -27.78
CA GLN A 103 18.00 -38.78 -26.95
C GLN A 103 18.45 -39.35 -25.62
N GLY A 104 18.33 -38.53 -24.56
CA GLY A 104 18.62 -39.00 -23.22
C GLY A 104 18.03 -40.39 -23.04
N ILE A 105 18.82 -41.26 -22.40
CA ILE A 105 18.51 -42.64 -22.11
C ILE A 105 16.99 -42.80 -21.96
N GLN A 106 16.35 -43.46 -22.93
CA GLN A 106 14.98 -43.93 -22.75
C GLN A 106 15.07 -45.04 -21.69
N GLN A 107 14.96 -44.60 -20.39
CA GLN A 107 14.53 -45.52 -19.36
C GLN A 107 13.14 -45.99 -19.77
N GLU A 108 12.90 -47.30 -19.77
CA GLU A 108 11.56 -47.88 -19.95
C GLU A 108 10.58 -47.07 -19.10
N GLN A 109 9.73 -46.24 -19.73
CA GLN A 109 8.72 -45.47 -19.05
C GLN A 109 7.62 -46.44 -18.63
N ASN A 110 7.48 -46.67 -17.34
CA ASN A 110 6.32 -47.33 -16.75
C ASN A 110 5.19 -46.31 -16.55
N LYS A 111 4.05 -46.57 -17.14
CA LYS A 111 2.84 -45.82 -16.87
C LYS A 111 2.32 -46.25 -15.49
N VAL A 112 2.42 -45.34 -14.55
CA VAL A 112 1.96 -45.50 -13.16
C VAL A 112 0.64 -44.77 -12.98
N THR A 113 -0.34 -45.47 -12.48
CA THR A 113 -1.63 -44.94 -12.06
C THR A 113 -1.69 -44.96 -10.55
N GLY A 114 -2.45 -44.06 -9.95
CA GLY A 114 -2.64 -44.12 -8.50
C GLY A 114 -3.82 -43.28 -8.03
N ILE A 115 -4.17 -43.45 -6.77
CA ILE A 115 -5.21 -42.68 -6.09
C ILE A 115 -4.59 -42.03 -4.86
N VAL A 116 -4.79 -40.73 -4.73
CA VAL A 116 -4.41 -39.96 -3.54
C VAL A 116 -5.66 -39.73 -2.71
N LYS A 117 -5.65 -40.15 -1.45
CA LYS A 117 -6.72 -40.00 -0.48
C LYS A 117 -6.21 -39.31 0.78
N ASP A 118 -7.09 -38.74 1.55
CA ASP A 118 -6.81 -38.28 2.91
C ASP A 118 -6.91 -39.40 3.96
N ALA A 119 -6.66 -39.07 5.23
CA ALA A 119 -6.75 -40.01 6.35
C ALA A 119 -8.17 -40.55 6.59
N ASN A 120 -9.21 -39.85 6.11
CA ASN A 120 -10.63 -40.26 6.24
C ASN A 120 -11.07 -41.12 5.05
N GLY A 121 -10.19 -41.29 4.02
CA GLY A 121 -10.46 -42.08 2.82
C GLY A 121 -11.11 -41.27 1.69
N GLU A 122 -11.22 -39.95 1.82
CA GLU A 122 -11.74 -39.03 0.78
C GLU A 122 -10.67 -38.76 -0.29
N PRO A 123 -11.06 -38.64 -1.60
CA PRO A 123 -10.12 -38.36 -2.66
C PRO A 123 -9.57 -36.94 -2.56
N VAL A 124 -8.26 -36.79 -2.67
CA VAL A 124 -7.60 -35.47 -2.69
C VAL A 124 -7.50 -34.99 -4.14
N ILE A 125 -8.35 -34.02 -4.49
CA ILE A 125 -8.48 -33.46 -5.84
C ILE A 125 -7.41 -32.36 -6.06
N GLY A 126 -6.69 -32.39 -7.20
CA GLY A 126 -5.71 -31.38 -7.54
C GLY A 126 -4.36 -31.52 -6.81
N ALA A 127 -4.11 -32.66 -6.14
CA ALA A 127 -2.80 -32.93 -5.57
C ALA A 127 -1.73 -33.01 -6.66
N ASN A 128 -0.62 -32.33 -6.45
CA ASN A 128 0.49 -32.30 -7.38
C ASN A 128 1.36 -33.55 -7.19
N VAL A 129 1.55 -34.32 -8.24
CA VAL A 129 2.35 -35.56 -8.27
C VAL A 129 3.51 -35.39 -9.24
N ILE A 130 4.73 -35.25 -8.74
CA ILE A 130 5.94 -35.01 -9.55
C ILE A 130 6.98 -36.09 -9.32
N VAL A 131 7.75 -36.39 -10.36
CA VAL A 131 8.94 -37.27 -10.24
C VAL A 131 10.06 -36.44 -9.59
N LYS A 132 10.51 -36.86 -8.41
CA LYS A 132 11.57 -36.17 -7.66
C LYS A 132 12.83 -35.96 -8.51
N GLY A 133 13.24 -34.67 -8.65
CA GLY A 133 14.40 -34.32 -9.44
C GLY A 133 14.17 -34.20 -10.95
N GLN A 134 12.92 -34.30 -11.42
CA GLN A 134 12.54 -34.11 -12.81
C GLN A 134 11.40 -33.10 -12.94
N SER A 135 11.20 -32.58 -14.14
CA SER A 135 10.08 -31.69 -14.44
C SER A 135 8.78 -32.38 -14.84
N THR A 136 8.79 -33.73 -14.80
CA THR A 136 7.66 -34.56 -15.19
C THR A 136 6.70 -34.71 -14.01
N GLY A 137 5.45 -34.29 -14.17
CA GLY A 137 4.42 -34.35 -13.12
C GLY A 137 3.02 -34.30 -13.70
N THR A 138 2.04 -34.52 -12.83
CA THR A 138 0.60 -34.46 -13.12
C THR A 138 -0.14 -33.98 -11.86
N ILE A 139 -1.43 -33.69 -11.98
CA ILE A 139 -2.33 -33.41 -10.85
C ILE A 139 -3.40 -34.50 -10.76
N THR A 140 -3.92 -34.73 -9.56
CA THR A 140 -5.03 -35.67 -9.34
C THR A 140 -6.36 -35.11 -9.86
N ASP A 141 -7.18 -35.99 -10.43
CA ASP A 141 -8.54 -35.67 -10.90
C ASP A 141 -9.59 -35.62 -9.75
N ILE A 142 -10.86 -35.49 -10.10
CA ILE A 142 -11.97 -35.39 -9.15
C ILE A 142 -12.17 -36.63 -8.28
N ASP A 143 -11.62 -37.79 -8.70
CA ASP A 143 -11.64 -39.03 -7.94
C ASP A 143 -10.32 -39.26 -7.19
N GLY A 144 -9.44 -38.23 -7.14
CA GLY A 144 -8.10 -38.30 -6.57
C GLY A 144 -7.13 -39.17 -7.39
N ARG A 145 -7.46 -39.51 -8.64
CA ARG A 145 -6.64 -40.38 -9.48
C ARG A 145 -5.61 -39.58 -10.24
N PHE A 146 -4.44 -40.19 -10.44
CA PHE A 146 -3.40 -39.68 -11.32
C PHE A 146 -2.86 -40.71 -12.26
N VAL A 147 -2.32 -40.27 -13.39
CA VAL A 147 -1.63 -41.06 -14.38
C VAL A 147 -0.34 -40.35 -14.75
N LEU A 148 0.80 -41.03 -14.60
CA LEU A 148 2.12 -40.41 -14.83
C LEU A 148 3.06 -41.42 -15.45
N ASP A 149 3.76 -41.03 -16.51
CA ASP A 149 4.84 -41.83 -17.11
C ASP A 149 6.14 -41.60 -16.33
N THR A 150 6.67 -42.63 -15.72
CA THR A 150 7.83 -42.52 -14.80
C THR A 150 8.89 -43.59 -15.09
N PRO A 151 10.15 -43.36 -14.74
CA PRO A 151 11.17 -44.40 -14.63
C PRO A 151 10.77 -45.46 -13.60
N LYS A 152 11.21 -46.73 -13.81
CA LYS A 152 10.85 -47.91 -13.01
C LYS A 152 11.17 -47.78 -11.51
N ASP A 153 12.24 -47.01 -11.18
CA ASP A 153 12.71 -46.77 -9.82
C ASP A 153 12.51 -45.31 -9.37
N ALA A 154 11.54 -44.59 -9.97
CA ALA A 154 11.27 -43.22 -9.66
C ALA A 154 10.72 -43.06 -8.22
N VAL A 155 11.03 -41.93 -7.61
CA VAL A 155 10.38 -41.49 -6.37
C VAL A 155 9.39 -40.39 -6.76
N LEU A 156 8.11 -40.59 -6.47
CA LEU A 156 7.08 -39.58 -6.64
C LEU A 156 7.01 -38.73 -5.38
N GLN A 157 7.00 -37.43 -5.56
CA GLN A 157 6.71 -36.48 -4.51
C GLN A 157 5.28 -35.97 -4.72
N ILE A 158 4.42 -36.24 -3.73
CA ILE A 158 3.03 -35.83 -3.75
C ILE A 158 2.84 -34.67 -2.76
N THR A 159 2.33 -33.56 -3.24
CA THR A 159 2.11 -32.36 -2.45
C THR A 159 0.70 -31.81 -2.65
N TYR A 160 0.07 -31.39 -1.58
CA TYR A 160 -1.22 -30.71 -1.60
C TYR A 160 -1.31 -29.72 -0.45
N ILE A 161 -2.01 -28.61 -0.64
CA ILE A 161 -2.15 -27.58 0.39
C ILE A 161 -2.90 -28.15 1.59
N GLY A 162 -2.32 -28.02 2.79
CA GLY A 162 -2.89 -28.56 4.02
C GLY A 162 -2.52 -30.02 4.31
N TYR A 163 -1.63 -30.62 3.53
CA TYR A 163 -1.17 -32.01 3.74
C TYR A 163 0.36 -32.10 3.76
N VAL A 164 0.88 -33.01 4.58
CA VAL A 164 2.32 -33.32 4.64
C VAL A 164 2.77 -33.89 3.32
N SER A 165 3.81 -33.27 2.71
CA SER A 165 4.42 -33.80 1.48
C SER A 165 4.90 -35.24 1.67
N GLN A 166 4.50 -36.15 0.79
CA GLN A 166 4.85 -37.56 0.88
C GLN A 166 5.69 -37.98 -0.32
N GLU A 167 6.78 -38.77 -0.04
CA GLU A 167 7.59 -39.36 -1.06
C GLU A 167 7.28 -40.87 -1.17
N VAL A 168 6.92 -41.32 -2.37
CA VAL A 168 6.53 -42.70 -2.63
C VAL A 168 7.43 -43.27 -3.73
N LYS A 169 8.14 -44.38 -3.45
CA LYS A 169 8.91 -45.09 -4.46
C LYS A 169 8.00 -45.94 -5.35
N VAL A 170 8.18 -45.80 -6.66
CA VAL A 170 7.39 -46.56 -7.65
C VAL A 170 7.76 -48.06 -7.63
N SER A 171 9.05 -48.39 -7.50
CA SER A 171 9.57 -49.79 -7.38
C SER A 171 8.87 -50.75 -8.32
N GLY A 172 8.60 -50.35 -9.57
CA GLY A 172 7.95 -51.19 -10.59
C GLY A 172 6.43 -51.41 -10.39
N LYS A 173 5.79 -50.83 -9.43
CA LYS A 173 4.35 -50.92 -9.24
C LYS A 173 3.62 -50.09 -10.30
N LYS A 174 2.56 -50.66 -10.88
CA LYS A 174 1.71 -50.00 -11.89
C LYS A 174 0.59 -49.20 -11.25
N GLU A 175 0.25 -49.51 -10.00
CA GLU A 175 -0.82 -48.81 -9.24
C GLU A 175 -0.33 -48.44 -7.83
N LEU A 176 -0.57 -47.20 -7.44
CA LEU A 176 -0.14 -46.67 -6.15
C LEU A 176 -1.38 -46.08 -5.40
N ASN A 177 -1.55 -46.48 -4.14
CA ASN A 177 -2.50 -45.88 -3.25
C ASN A 177 -1.72 -45.03 -2.22
N VAL A 178 -1.95 -43.75 -2.25
CA VAL A 178 -1.27 -42.77 -1.38
C VAL A 178 -2.28 -42.17 -0.44
N VAL A 179 -2.02 -42.25 0.86
CA VAL A 179 -2.82 -41.59 1.88
C VAL A 179 -2.01 -40.40 2.41
N LEU A 180 -2.42 -39.21 2.05
CA LEU A 180 -1.83 -38.00 2.60
C LEU A 180 -2.33 -37.80 4.02
N LYS A 181 -1.42 -37.52 4.91
CA LYS A 181 -1.77 -37.07 6.28
C LYS A 181 -1.99 -35.58 6.24
N GLU A 182 -3.07 -35.10 6.84
CA GLU A 182 -3.26 -33.68 7.07
C GLU A 182 -2.01 -33.15 7.77
N ASP A 183 -1.52 -32.03 7.27
CA ASP A 183 -0.44 -31.30 7.90
C ASP A 183 -1.02 -30.65 9.17
N THR A 184 -1.04 -31.44 10.25
CA THR A 184 -1.40 -30.96 11.59
C THR A 184 -0.28 -30.11 12.20
N GLU A 185 0.90 -30.06 11.59
CA GLU A 185 1.74 -28.90 11.71
C GLU A 185 1.03 -27.78 10.91
N THR A 186 0.05 -27.13 11.55
CA THR A 186 -0.38 -25.78 11.18
C THR A 186 0.85 -25.07 10.69
N LEU A 187 0.90 -24.67 9.40
CA LEU A 187 1.89 -23.73 8.92
C LEU A 187 1.92 -22.64 9.98
N GLU A 188 2.99 -22.65 10.83
CA GLU A 188 3.04 -21.79 12.00
C GLU A 188 2.95 -20.38 11.45
N GLU A 189 1.76 -19.79 11.55
CA GLU A 189 1.49 -18.45 11.04
C GLU A 189 2.51 -17.51 11.68
N VAL A 190 3.34 -16.92 10.84
CA VAL A 190 4.37 -15.99 11.26
C VAL A 190 3.89 -14.57 11.02
N VAL A 191 4.12 -13.71 11.98
CA VAL A 191 3.75 -12.30 11.94
C VAL A 191 5.01 -11.46 11.96
N VAL A 192 5.07 -10.45 11.12
CA VAL A 192 6.16 -9.45 11.17
C VAL A 192 5.93 -8.55 12.37
N VAL A 193 6.86 -8.54 13.30
CA VAL A 193 6.80 -7.72 14.52
C VAL A 193 8.19 -7.16 14.78
N GLY A 194 8.35 -5.87 14.65
CA GLY A 194 9.57 -5.08 14.89
C GLY A 194 10.83 -5.75 14.35
N TYR A 195 11.48 -5.25 13.39
CA TYR A 195 12.76 -5.72 12.82
C TYR A 195 12.95 -7.27 12.70
N GLY A 196 11.84 -8.06 12.80
CA GLY A 196 11.91 -9.53 12.77
C GLY A 196 10.56 -10.18 12.50
N VAL A 197 10.57 -11.50 12.46
CA VAL A 197 9.39 -12.35 12.26
C VAL A 197 9.23 -13.24 13.50
N GLN A 198 8.02 -13.33 14.05
CA GLN A 198 7.70 -14.20 15.18
C GLN A 198 6.54 -15.14 14.81
N LYS A 199 6.53 -16.33 15.40
CA LYS A 199 5.39 -17.25 15.32
C LYS A 199 4.19 -16.61 16.03
N LYS A 200 3.01 -16.60 15.41
CA LYS A 200 1.78 -16.07 16.02
C LYS A 200 1.48 -16.68 17.39
N ALA A 201 1.74 -17.97 17.52
CA ALA A 201 1.61 -18.69 18.79
C ALA A 201 2.47 -18.10 19.92
N ASN A 202 3.63 -17.52 19.63
CA ASN A 202 4.58 -16.98 20.59
C ASN A 202 4.38 -15.48 20.87
N LEU A 203 3.47 -14.81 20.14
CA LEU A 203 3.20 -13.39 20.39
C LEU A 203 2.53 -13.21 21.75
N THR A 204 3.04 -12.29 22.55
CA THR A 204 2.54 -11.92 23.87
C THR A 204 1.86 -10.57 23.93
N GLY A 205 2.10 -9.70 22.93
CA GLY A 205 1.45 -8.40 22.75
C GLY A 205 0.16 -8.47 21.93
N ALA A 206 -0.64 -7.40 21.98
CA ALA A 206 -1.88 -7.27 21.22
C ALA A 206 -1.58 -6.92 19.75
N VAL A 207 -1.63 -7.93 18.88
CA VAL A 207 -1.34 -7.81 17.45
C VAL A 207 -2.46 -8.42 16.64
N SER A 208 -3.03 -7.67 15.69
CA SER A 208 -3.93 -8.19 14.66
C SER A 208 -3.18 -8.24 13.32
N SER A 209 -3.35 -9.31 12.56
CA SER A 209 -2.72 -9.49 11.26
C SER A 209 -3.72 -10.06 10.27
N VAL A 210 -3.69 -9.55 9.03
CA VAL A 210 -4.51 -10.05 7.93
C VAL A 210 -3.65 -10.19 6.68
N LYS A 211 -3.92 -11.20 5.87
CA LYS A 211 -3.33 -11.32 4.55
C LYS A 211 -4.13 -10.51 3.56
N MET A 212 -3.44 -9.78 2.71
CA MET A 212 -4.09 -8.87 1.75
C MET A 212 -5.00 -9.64 0.79
N ASP A 213 -4.56 -10.78 0.28
CA ASP A 213 -5.34 -11.57 -0.68
C ASP A 213 -6.66 -12.08 -0.09
N GLU A 214 -6.73 -12.33 1.26
CA GLU A 214 -7.94 -12.78 1.95
C GLU A 214 -8.98 -11.65 2.12
N ILE A 215 -8.53 -10.40 2.32
CA ILE A 215 -9.41 -9.25 2.55
C ILE A 215 -9.67 -8.43 1.29
N LEU A 216 -8.78 -8.44 0.32
CA LEU A 216 -8.96 -7.75 -0.95
C LEU A 216 -10.03 -8.44 -1.79
N GLY A 217 -9.93 -9.77 -1.98
CA GLY A 217 -10.83 -10.52 -2.85
C GLY A 217 -10.99 -9.85 -4.22
N ASP A 218 -12.20 -9.83 -4.73
CA ASP A 218 -12.56 -9.19 -6.01
C ASP A 218 -13.09 -7.75 -5.83
N ARG A 219 -12.85 -7.11 -4.67
CA ARG A 219 -13.37 -5.77 -4.39
C ARG A 219 -12.67 -4.71 -5.25
N PRO A 220 -13.43 -3.80 -5.88
CA PRO A 220 -12.88 -2.73 -6.72
C PRO A 220 -12.36 -1.58 -5.86
N VAL A 221 -11.20 -1.72 -5.25
CA VAL A 221 -10.60 -0.71 -4.38
C VAL A 221 -9.39 -0.05 -5.03
N THR A 222 -9.27 1.26 -4.88
CA THR A 222 -8.17 2.06 -5.41
C THR A 222 -7.05 2.29 -4.41
N SER A 223 -7.35 2.20 -3.12
CA SER A 223 -6.39 2.44 -2.05
C SER A 223 -6.39 1.32 -1.00
N VAL A 224 -5.26 1.12 -0.36
CA VAL A 224 -5.09 0.14 0.72
C VAL A 224 -5.95 0.50 1.93
N SER A 225 -6.12 1.78 2.23
CA SER A 225 -6.96 2.22 3.35
C SER A 225 -8.42 1.79 3.19
N ASN A 226 -8.95 1.78 1.96
CA ASN A 226 -10.31 1.29 1.71
C ASN A 226 -10.45 -0.22 1.99
N VAL A 227 -9.40 -1.01 1.72
CA VAL A 227 -9.40 -2.45 2.02
C VAL A 227 -9.45 -2.70 3.51
N LEU A 228 -8.80 -1.86 4.31
CA LEU A 228 -8.66 -2.02 5.76
C LEU A 228 -9.91 -1.63 6.55
N MET A 229 -10.88 -0.97 5.94
CA MET A 229 -12.11 -0.55 6.62
C MET A 229 -12.88 -1.78 7.14
N GLY A 230 -13.05 -1.88 8.46
CA GLY A 230 -13.71 -3.00 9.13
C GLY A 230 -12.94 -4.33 9.13
N ALA A 231 -11.69 -4.37 8.61
CA ALA A 231 -10.94 -5.61 8.47
C ALA A 231 -10.34 -6.14 9.80
N MET A 232 -10.08 -5.26 10.76
CA MET A 232 -9.40 -5.63 12.00
C MET A 232 -10.00 -4.94 13.22
N PRO A 233 -10.15 -5.66 14.36
CA PRO A 233 -10.64 -5.06 15.61
C PRO A 233 -9.64 -4.02 16.13
N GLY A 234 -10.16 -2.91 16.67
CA GLY A 234 -9.36 -1.82 17.23
C GLY A 234 -8.70 -0.90 16.20
N LEU A 235 -8.85 -1.16 14.90
CA LEU A 235 -8.44 -0.26 13.81
C LEU A 235 -9.67 0.43 13.23
N GLN A 236 -9.80 1.72 13.49
CA GLN A 236 -10.82 2.57 12.87
C GLN A 236 -10.22 3.23 11.63
N VAL A 237 -10.92 3.12 10.50
CA VAL A 237 -10.57 3.78 9.24
C VAL A 237 -11.72 4.69 8.87
N THR A 238 -11.48 5.99 8.79
CA THR A 238 -12.51 6.98 8.51
C THR A 238 -12.12 7.84 7.32
N GLY A 239 -13.06 8.03 6.40
CA GLY A 239 -12.94 8.95 5.29
C GLY A 239 -13.95 10.09 5.43
N THR A 240 -13.52 11.30 5.17
CA THR A 240 -14.38 12.51 5.21
C THR A 240 -14.89 12.89 3.83
N SER A 241 -14.42 12.23 2.78
CA SER A 241 -14.75 12.54 1.39
C SER A 241 -14.82 11.26 0.54
N GLY A 242 -15.72 11.24 -0.43
CA GLY A 242 -15.81 10.24 -1.49
C GLY A 242 -15.14 10.66 -2.80
N GLN A 243 -14.34 11.72 -2.78
CA GLN A 243 -13.62 12.20 -3.97
C GLN A 243 -12.63 11.18 -4.50
N PRO A 244 -12.37 11.16 -5.82
CA PRO A 244 -11.32 10.33 -6.40
C PRO A 244 -9.98 10.55 -5.70
N GLY A 245 -9.33 9.44 -5.31
CA GLY A 245 -8.04 9.49 -4.61
C GLY A 245 -8.08 10.05 -3.18
N ALA A 246 -9.26 10.19 -2.56
CA ALA A 246 -9.38 10.68 -1.18
C ALA A 246 -8.62 9.76 -0.21
N GLU A 247 -7.86 10.38 0.69
CA GLU A 247 -7.11 9.69 1.73
C GLU A 247 -8.01 9.43 2.94
N MET A 248 -7.83 8.27 3.58
CA MET A 248 -8.51 7.93 4.82
C MET A 248 -7.57 8.07 6.01
N SER A 249 -8.12 8.46 7.14
CA SER A 249 -7.40 8.53 8.40
C SER A 249 -7.53 7.23 9.18
N PHE A 250 -6.44 6.89 9.89
CA PHE A 250 -6.38 5.72 10.76
C PHE A 250 -6.36 6.13 12.22
N ASN A 251 -7.08 5.38 13.03
CA ASN A 251 -7.04 5.50 14.48
C ASN A 251 -6.98 4.08 15.11
N ILE A 252 -6.10 3.90 16.09
CA ILE A 252 -5.96 2.64 16.82
C ILE A 252 -6.38 2.87 18.28
N ARG A 253 -7.49 2.21 18.69
CA ARG A 253 -8.00 2.25 20.06
C ARG A 253 -8.39 3.66 20.56
N GLY A 254 -8.93 4.50 19.66
CA GLY A 254 -9.49 5.81 19.97
C GLY A 254 -8.48 6.93 20.14
N VAL A 255 -8.95 8.10 20.60
CA VAL A 255 -8.12 9.30 20.82
C VAL A 255 -7.18 9.10 21.99
N ASN A 256 -5.90 9.37 21.80
CA ASN A 256 -4.86 9.08 22.77
C ASN A 256 -4.05 10.32 23.21
N SER A 257 -4.23 11.45 22.54
CA SER A 257 -3.63 12.75 22.90
C SER A 257 -4.53 13.88 22.42
N ILE A 258 -4.53 14.99 23.17
CA ILE A 258 -5.17 16.26 22.75
C ILE A 258 -4.40 16.94 21.60
N ASN A 259 -3.13 16.56 21.41
CA ASN A 259 -2.28 17.09 20.33
C ASN A 259 -2.40 16.28 19.04
N GLU A 260 -3.46 15.49 18.92
CA GLU A 260 -3.70 14.58 17.82
C GLU A 260 -2.51 13.61 17.58
N GLY A 261 -2.62 12.73 16.63
CA GLY A 261 -1.58 11.81 16.22
C GLY A 261 -2.15 10.63 15.47
N ALA A 262 -1.50 10.28 14.38
CA ALA A 262 -1.84 9.12 13.57
C ALA A 262 -0.93 7.93 13.92
N PRO A 263 -1.38 6.69 13.71
CA PRO A 263 -0.52 5.53 13.80
C PRO A 263 0.66 5.62 12.85
N LEU A 264 1.80 5.10 13.27
CA LEU A 264 2.97 4.99 12.40
C LEU A 264 2.73 3.92 11.33
N VAL A 265 2.76 4.29 10.06
CA VAL A 265 2.64 3.35 8.94
C VAL A 265 4.03 3.02 8.42
N LEU A 266 4.39 1.73 8.47
CA LEU A 266 5.66 1.22 7.99
C LEU A 266 5.44 0.20 6.88
N VAL A 267 6.05 0.44 5.73
CA VAL A 267 6.07 -0.47 4.59
C VAL A 267 7.46 -1.11 4.51
N ASP A 268 7.54 -2.41 4.77
CA ASP A 268 8.82 -3.13 4.89
C ASP A 268 9.81 -2.44 5.87
N ASN A 269 9.31 -2.06 7.06
CA ASN A 269 10.01 -1.34 8.13
C ASN A 269 10.37 0.14 7.86
N VAL A 270 9.89 0.72 6.77
CA VAL A 270 10.15 2.12 6.40
C VAL A 270 8.86 2.92 6.37
N GLU A 271 8.88 4.14 6.92
CA GLU A 271 7.71 5.03 6.87
C GLU A 271 7.35 5.41 5.42
N MET A 272 6.13 5.12 5.03
CA MET A 272 5.60 5.44 3.71
C MET A 272 4.08 5.64 3.79
N ASP A 273 3.55 6.48 2.90
CA ASP A 273 2.10 6.63 2.76
C ASP A 273 1.49 5.36 2.15
N ILE A 274 0.63 4.71 2.91
CA ILE A 274 -0.03 3.46 2.51
C ILE A 274 -0.92 3.64 1.27
N ASN A 275 -1.47 4.85 1.04
CA ASN A 275 -2.34 5.16 -0.08
C ASN A 275 -1.57 5.28 -1.41
N MET A 276 -0.26 5.43 -1.34
CA MET A 276 0.63 5.43 -2.51
C MET A 276 1.06 4.03 -2.94
N LEU A 277 0.61 2.97 -2.25
CA LEU A 277 0.88 1.58 -2.61
C LEU A 277 -0.21 0.99 -3.50
N ASP A 278 0.17 0.02 -4.32
CA ASP A 278 -0.79 -0.85 -5.00
C ASP A 278 -1.20 -1.99 -4.05
N PRO A 279 -2.50 -2.19 -3.77
CA PRO A 279 -2.97 -3.28 -2.92
C PRO A 279 -2.49 -4.67 -3.37
N ASN A 280 -2.34 -4.90 -4.68
CA ASN A 280 -1.87 -6.18 -5.23
C ASN A 280 -0.41 -6.50 -4.91
N ASP A 281 0.40 -5.51 -4.53
CA ASP A 281 1.79 -5.69 -4.13
C ASP A 281 1.96 -6.00 -2.64
N ILE A 282 0.88 -5.99 -1.86
CA ILE A 282 0.91 -6.24 -0.42
C ILE A 282 0.67 -7.73 -0.16
N GLU A 283 1.46 -8.32 0.74
CA GLU A 283 1.32 -9.68 1.24
C GLU A 283 0.43 -9.71 2.49
N SER A 284 0.78 -8.90 3.48
CA SER A 284 0.05 -8.84 4.76
C SER A 284 0.14 -7.48 5.43
N ILE A 285 -0.83 -7.22 6.31
CA ILE A 285 -0.84 -6.03 7.16
C ILE A 285 -1.01 -6.48 8.59
N SER A 286 -0.15 -5.98 9.48
CA SER A 286 -0.21 -6.22 10.92
C SER A 286 -0.38 -4.91 11.67
N VAL A 287 -1.28 -4.88 12.64
CA VAL A 287 -1.53 -3.72 13.50
C VAL A 287 -1.07 -4.03 14.91
N LEU A 288 -0.09 -3.26 15.39
CA LEU A 288 0.44 -3.34 16.75
C LEU A 288 -0.31 -2.33 17.62
N LYS A 289 -1.07 -2.84 18.59
CA LYS A 289 -2.06 -2.04 19.32
C LYS A 289 -1.66 -1.66 20.74
N ASP A 290 -0.67 -2.35 21.31
CA ASP A 290 -0.19 -2.10 22.66
C ASP A 290 1.26 -1.60 22.68
N ALA A 291 1.71 -1.14 23.85
CA ALA A 291 3.07 -0.63 24.01
C ALA A 291 4.13 -1.74 23.91
N ALA A 292 3.83 -2.98 24.32
CA ALA A 292 4.78 -4.07 24.27
C ALA A 292 5.13 -4.47 22.83
N SER A 293 4.16 -4.52 21.93
CA SER A 293 4.39 -4.83 20.51
C SER A 293 5.01 -3.68 19.73
N SER A 294 4.68 -2.43 20.07
CA SER A 294 5.05 -1.24 19.29
C SER A 294 6.27 -0.49 19.81
N ALA A 295 6.70 -0.68 21.08
CA ALA A 295 7.81 0.08 21.68
C ALA A 295 9.13 0.02 20.90
N ILE A 296 9.41 -1.08 20.21
CA ILE A 296 10.64 -1.24 19.41
C ILE A 296 10.76 -0.22 18.27
N TYR A 297 9.65 0.37 17.83
CA TYR A 297 9.63 1.40 16.80
C TYR A 297 9.80 2.82 17.36
N GLY A 298 9.92 2.96 18.68
CA GLY A 298 10.25 4.20 19.36
C GLY A 298 9.12 5.20 19.45
N ALA A 299 9.50 6.44 19.64
CA ALA A 299 8.63 7.56 19.96
C ALA A 299 7.56 7.91 18.91
N ARG A 300 7.70 7.40 17.70
CA ARG A 300 6.67 7.57 16.64
C ARG A 300 5.52 6.58 16.74
N ALA A 301 5.69 5.53 17.55
CA ALA A 301 4.72 4.45 17.71
C ALA A 301 3.72 4.68 18.85
N ALA A 302 3.67 5.88 19.42
CA ALA A 302 2.80 6.21 20.57
C ALA A 302 1.30 5.98 20.29
N PHE A 303 0.89 6.13 19.04
CA PHE A 303 -0.50 5.93 18.58
C PHE A 303 -0.75 4.55 17.95
N GLY A 304 0.21 3.60 18.11
CA GLY A 304 0.21 2.29 17.48
C GLY A 304 0.95 2.27 16.16
N VAL A 305 1.09 1.06 15.57
CA VAL A 305 1.86 0.87 14.34
C VAL A 305 1.07 0.00 13.35
N ILE A 306 1.04 0.40 12.11
CA ILE A 306 0.53 -0.38 10.97
C ILE A 306 1.75 -0.85 10.18
N LEU A 307 2.00 -2.16 10.19
CA LEU A 307 3.08 -2.79 9.43
C LEU A 307 2.52 -3.37 8.14
N VAL A 308 3.01 -2.90 7.03
CA VAL A 308 2.69 -3.40 5.70
C VAL A 308 3.87 -4.20 5.19
N THR A 309 3.65 -5.48 4.89
CA THR A 309 4.63 -6.35 4.25
C THR A 309 4.29 -6.49 2.78
N THR A 310 5.24 -6.18 1.90
CA THR A 310 5.03 -6.32 0.46
C THR A 310 5.45 -7.70 -0.05
N LYS A 311 4.80 -8.15 -1.14
CA LYS A 311 5.13 -9.40 -1.82
C LYS A 311 6.56 -9.36 -2.34
N LYS A 312 7.34 -10.41 -2.08
CA LYS A 312 8.74 -10.54 -2.49
C LYS A 312 8.92 -11.71 -3.43
N GLY A 313 10.02 -11.71 -4.20
CA GLY A 313 10.39 -12.86 -5.01
C GLY A 313 10.81 -14.03 -4.11
N MET A 314 10.41 -15.23 -4.47
CA MET A 314 10.82 -16.48 -3.79
C MET A 314 11.98 -17.15 -4.51
N LYS A 315 12.86 -17.83 -3.74
CA LYS A 315 13.94 -18.65 -4.30
C LYS A 315 13.41 -19.93 -4.92
N ASP A 316 14.17 -20.50 -5.84
CA ASP A 316 13.85 -21.76 -6.53
C ASP A 316 12.44 -21.77 -7.17
N THR A 317 11.95 -20.60 -7.56
CA THR A 317 10.68 -20.45 -8.27
C THR A 317 10.91 -20.14 -9.74
N ARG A 318 10.06 -20.70 -10.58
CA ARG A 318 10.07 -20.40 -12.01
C ARG A 318 9.65 -18.95 -12.23
N PHE A 319 10.10 -18.39 -13.35
CA PHE A 319 9.61 -17.12 -13.84
C PHE A 319 8.08 -17.16 -13.97
N SER A 320 7.42 -16.17 -13.37
CA SER A 320 5.97 -16.02 -13.40
C SER A 320 5.60 -14.60 -13.77
N ILE A 321 4.52 -14.44 -14.52
CA ILE A 321 3.89 -13.17 -14.85
C ILE A 321 2.47 -13.25 -14.32
N ASN A 322 2.07 -12.25 -13.52
CA ASN A 322 0.73 -12.10 -13.04
C ASN A 322 0.18 -10.76 -13.53
N TYR A 323 -1.04 -10.78 -14.07
CA TYR A 323 -1.77 -9.59 -14.45
C TYR A 323 -3.14 -9.63 -13.80
N SER A 324 -3.50 -8.55 -13.11
CA SER A 324 -4.83 -8.35 -12.54
C SER A 324 -5.41 -7.02 -13.01
N ASN A 325 -6.70 -6.97 -13.20
CA ASN A 325 -7.43 -5.76 -13.51
C ASN A 325 -8.78 -5.75 -12.80
N ASN A 326 -9.33 -4.56 -12.64
CA ASN A 326 -10.67 -4.36 -12.14
C ASN A 326 -11.29 -3.13 -12.82
N PHE A 327 -12.55 -3.25 -13.20
CA PHE A 327 -13.36 -2.16 -13.74
C PHE A 327 -14.60 -2.01 -12.85
N SER A 328 -14.89 -0.78 -12.42
CA SER A 328 -16.05 -0.52 -11.56
C SER A 328 -16.74 0.79 -11.89
N PHE A 329 -18.02 0.84 -11.54
CA PHE A 329 -18.87 2.00 -11.67
C PHE A 329 -19.36 2.43 -10.29
N SER A 330 -19.31 3.73 -10.03
CA SER A 330 -19.70 4.31 -8.76
C SER A 330 -20.91 5.22 -8.92
N LYS A 331 -21.89 5.07 -8.03
CA LYS A 331 -23.04 5.96 -7.92
C LYS A 331 -23.27 6.30 -6.44
N PRO A 332 -23.75 7.51 -6.13
CA PRO A 332 -24.16 7.83 -4.77
C PRO A 332 -25.35 6.93 -4.36
N SER A 333 -25.27 6.33 -3.17
CA SER A 333 -26.28 5.38 -2.68
C SER A 333 -27.32 6.00 -1.76
N ASN A 334 -27.01 7.15 -1.17
CA ASN A 334 -27.87 7.80 -0.20
C ASN A 334 -27.69 9.33 -0.28
N LEU A 335 -28.57 9.97 -1.05
CA LEU A 335 -28.61 11.43 -1.14
C LEU A 335 -29.65 11.98 -0.20
N PRO A 336 -29.42 13.14 0.45
CA PRO A 336 -30.42 13.79 1.29
C PRO A 336 -31.61 14.25 0.46
N HIS A 337 -32.81 14.04 0.96
CA HIS A 337 -34.03 14.61 0.38
C HIS A 337 -34.14 16.07 0.75
N LYS A 338 -34.43 16.91 -0.23
CA LYS A 338 -34.63 18.34 -0.02
C LYS A 338 -36.14 18.63 0.20
N ALA A 339 -36.43 19.68 0.95
CA ALA A 339 -37.79 20.18 1.08
C ALA A 339 -38.31 20.64 -0.29
N THR A 340 -39.59 20.35 -0.60
CA THR A 340 -40.22 20.86 -1.82
C THR A 340 -40.29 22.39 -1.80
N PRO A 341 -40.49 23.05 -2.94
CA PRO A 341 -40.70 24.51 -2.99
C PRO A 341 -41.79 24.99 -2.05
N LEU A 342 -42.92 24.25 -2.01
CA LEU A 342 -44.05 24.57 -1.11
C LEU A 342 -43.66 24.47 0.37
N GLN A 343 -42.97 23.39 0.77
CA GLN A 343 -42.49 23.19 2.14
C GLN A 343 -41.46 24.26 2.53
N THR A 344 -40.56 24.62 1.62
CA THR A 344 -39.54 25.64 1.84
C THR A 344 -40.17 27.01 2.07
N VAL A 345 -41.11 27.42 1.20
CA VAL A 345 -41.78 28.73 1.32
C VAL A 345 -42.72 28.76 2.52
N GLN A 346 -43.37 27.62 2.86
CA GLN A 346 -44.17 27.52 4.10
C GLN A 346 -43.26 27.73 5.35
N ALA A 347 -42.07 27.13 5.34
CA ALA A 347 -41.13 27.34 6.46
C ALA A 347 -40.69 28.80 6.59
N TYR A 348 -40.52 29.55 5.49
CA TYR A 348 -40.26 30.98 5.53
C TYR A 348 -41.41 31.73 6.19
N LYS A 349 -42.67 31.40 5.87
CA LYS A 349 -43.84 32.00 6.51
C LYS A 349 -43.87 31.71 8.01
N ASP A 350 -43.63 30.45 8.40
CA ASP A 350 -43.72 30.01 9.79
C ASP A 350 -42.58 30.62 10.64
N MET A 351 -41.42 30.89 10.06
CA MET A 351 -40.31 31.59 10.70
C MET A 351 -40.53 33.11 10.77
N GLY A 352 -41.53 33.69 10.10
CA GLY A 352 -41.73 35.11 9.98
C GLY A 352 -40.62 35.85 9.22
N THR A 353 -39.82 35.13 8.46
CA THR A 353 -38.77 35.69 7.61
C THR A 353 -39.23 35.69 6.16
N VAL A 354 -39.22 36.86 5.54
CA VAL A 354 -39.28 36.95 4.08
C VAL A 354 -37.95 36.45 3.56
N SER A 355 -37.96 35.68 2.45
CA SER A 355 -36.73 35.30 1.78
C SER A 355 -35.84 36.56 1.64
N TYR A 356 -34.75 36.61 2.42
CA TYR A 356 -33.85 37.76 2.53
C TYR A 356 -33.18 38.13 1.22
N GLN A 357 -33.34 37.30 0.20
CA GLN A 357 -32.63 37.43 -1.06
C GLN A 357 -33.46 38.04 -2.19
N THR A 358 -34.78 38.01 -2.10
CA THR A 358 -35.62 38.14 -3.29
C THR A 358 -36.69 39.21 -3.17
N GLY A 359 -37.11 39.60 -1.97
CA GLY A 359 -38.20 40.62 -1.77
C GLY A 359 -39.60 40.14 -2.17
N GLN A 360 -39.78 38.87 -2.51
CA GLN A 360 -41.07 38.29 -2.90
C GLN A 360 -42.02 38.22 -1.68
N ASN A 361 -43.32 38.37 -1.97
CA ASN A 361 -44.35 38.17 -0.96
C ASN A 361 -44.60 36.67 -0.73
N VAL A 362 -44.37 36.20 0.49
CA VAL A 362 -44.47 34.79 0.86
C VAL A 362 -45.87 34.21 0.67
N ASP A 363 -46.92 35.00 0.98
CA ASP A 363 -48.31 34.54 0.82
C ASP A 363 -48.67 34.38 -0.64
N THR A 364 -48.32 35.34 -1.50
CA THR A 364 -48.47 35.27 -2.95
C THR A 364 -47.73 34.04 -3.50
N TRP A 365 -46.52 33.78 -3.02
CA TRP A 365 -45.71 32.63 -3.46
C TRP A 365 -46.36 31.31 -3.07
N LEU A 366 -46.90 31.19 -1.86
CA LEU A 366 -47.63 30.01 -1.42
C LEU A 366 -48.89 29.73 -2.23
N GLU A 367 -49.65 30.78 -2.60
CA GLU A 367 -50.81 30.64 -3.48
C GLU A 367 -50.42 30.16 -4.86
N LEU A 368 -49.40 30.74 -5.48
CA LEU A 368 -48.87 30.35 -6.78
C LEU A 368 -48.35 28.89 -6.77
N LEU A 369 -47.65 28.48 -5.70
CA LEU A 369 -47.15 27.09 -5.53
C LEU A 369 -48.29 26.07 -5.38
N LYS A 370 -49.37 26.41 -4.68
CA LYS A 370 -50.56 25.57 -4.57
C LYS A 370 -51.26 25.43 -5.91
N GLU A 371 -51.38 26.54 -6.66
CA GLU A 371 -51.93 26.52 -8.03
C GLU A 371 -51.06 25.71 -8.94
N TYR A 372 -49.73 25.91 -8.94
CA TYR A 372 -48.76 25.12 -9.74
C TYR A 372 -48.87 23.62 -9.46
N ASN A 373 -48.98 23.24 -8.22
CA ASN A 373 -49.12 21.82 -7.84
C ASN A 373 -50.45 21.20 -8.29
N THR A 374 -51.48 22.06 -8.53
CA THR A 374 -52.79 21.61 -9.02
C THR A 374 -52.82 21.58 -10.55
N ASN A 375 -52.22 22.57 -11.21
CA ASN A 375 -52.18 22.72 -12.66
C ASN A 375 -50.92 23.42 -13.14
N SER A 376 -49.86 22.66 -13.31
CA SER A 376 -48.54 23.17 -13.76
C SER A 376 -48.57 23.76 -15.18
N SER A 377 -49.54 23.36 -16.03
CA SER A 377 -49.65 23.86 -17.41
C SER A 377 -49.92 25.38 -17.48
N ASN A 378 -50.43 26.01 -16.42
CA ASN A 378 -50.58 27.47 -16.37
C ASN A 378 -49.22 28.19 -16.31
N TYR A 379 -48.15 27.48 -15.96
CA TYR A 379 -46.81 28.01 -15.76
C TYR A 379 -45.78 27.14 -16.47
N PRO A 380 -45.78 27.10 -17.82
CA PRO A 380 -44.93 26.18 -18.59
C PRO A 380 -43.44 26.39 -18.38
N ASP A 381 -43.04 27.61 -18.01
CA ASP A 381 -41.65 27.98 -17.76
C ASP A 381 -41.20 27.73 -16.29
N GLY A 382 -42.11 27.18 -15.43
CA GLY A 382 -41.84 26.84 -14.07
C GLY A 382 -41.72 28.05 -13.12
N TYR A 383 -42.23 29.23 -13.55
CA TYR A 383 -42.27 30.45 -12.71
C TYR A 383 -43.49 31.33 -13.05
N ALA A 384 -43.79 32.27 -12.14
CA ALA A 384 -44.75 33.32 -12.37
C ALA A 384 -44.10 34.70 -12.17
N VAL A 385 -44.61 35.73 -12.83
CA VAL A 385 -44.20 37.13 -12.58
C VAL A 385 -45.41 37.88 -12.06
N VAL A 386 -45.32 38.45 -10.82
CA VAL A 386 -46.37 39.26 -10.20
C VAL A 386 -45.69 40.53 -9.69
N ASP A 387 -46.24 41.69 -10.04
CA ASP A 387 -45.73 43.02 -9.69
C ASP A 387 -44.23 43.22 -10.05
N GLY A 388 -43.81 42.63 -11.14
CA GLY A 388 -42.41 42.68 -11.62
C GLY A 388 -41.44 41.77 -10.85
N LEU A 389 -41.92 40.99 -9.89
CA LEU A 389 -41.12 39.97 -9.18
C LEU A 389 -41.38 38.57 -9.74
N ARG A 390 -40.31 37.82 -9.94
CA ARG A 390 -40.39 36.43 -10.39
C ARG A 390 -40.51 35.49 -9.20
N TYR A 391 -41.45 34.54 -9.28
CA TYR A 391 -41.70 33.51 -8.29
C TYR A 391 -41.43 32.16 -8.92
N SER A 392 -40.33 31.48 -8.52
CA SER A 392 -39.99 30.13 -8.99
C SER A 392 -40.92 29.09 -8.36
N LEU A 393 -41.51 28.23 -9.18
CA LEU A 393 -42.55 27.28 -8.80
C LEU A 393 -42.14 25.83 -9.02
N GLN A 394 -41.28 25.58 -10.00
CA GLN A 394 -40.84 24.26 -10.37
C GLN A 394 -39.88 23.70 -9.34
N GLU A 395 -40.08 22.43 -8.98
CA GLU A 395 -39.14 21.68 -8.19
C GLU A 395 -37.97 21.21 -9.06
N THR A 396 -36.74 21.38 -8.58
CA THR A 396 -35.50 21.00 -9.25
C THR A 396 -34.67 20.12 -8.32
N ASP A 397 -33.96 19.14 -8.89
CA ASP A 397 -33.05 18.26 -8.17
C ASP A 397 -31.59 18.63 -8.44
N LEU A 398 -31.10 19.60 -7.70
CA LEU A 398 -29.74 20.10 -7.82
C LEU A 398 -28.66 19.05 -7.51
N LEU A 399 -28.98 18.04 -6.70
CA LEU A 399 -28.04 16.99 -6.36
C LEU A 399 -27.87 16.01 -7.53
N ASN A 400 -28.97 15.52 -8.10
CA ASN A 400 -28.90 14.64 -9.25
C ASN A 400 -28.39 15.36 -10.52
N ASP A 401 -28.71 16.66 -10.70
CA ASP A 401 -28.24 17.46 -11.84
C ASP A 401 -26.71 17.60 -11.91
N MET A 402 -26.05 17.61 -10.76
CA MET A 402 -24.59 17.75 -10.69
C MET A 402 -23.81 16.43 -10.71
N MET A 403 -24.50 15.28 -10.73
CA MET A 403 -23.89 13.96 -10.58
C MET A 403 -24.06 13.07 -11.78
N GLU A 404 -23.06 12.25 -12.03
CA GLU A 404 -23.07 11.18 -13.04
C GLU A 404 -22.51 9.88 -12.48
N THR A 405 -22.45 8.86 -13.32
CA THR A 405 -21.82 7.58 -12.94
C THR A 405 -20.31 7.69 -13.08
N GLY A 406 -19.60 7.60 -11.96
CA GLY A 406 -18.15 7.53 -11.95
C GLY A 406 -17.64 6.19 -12.51
N PHE A 407 -16.52 6.22 -13.22
CA PHE A 407 -15.84 5.04 -13.76
C PHE A 407 -14.44 4.92 -13.22
N GLN A 408 -14.07 3.69 -12.85
CA GLN A 408 -12.74 3.41 -12.30
C GLN A 408 -12.16 2.17 -12.95
N GLN A 409 -10.86 2.20 -13.21
CA GLN A 409 -10.10 1.04 -13.67
C GLN A 409 -8.77 0.94 -12.93
N THR A 410 -8.40 -0.29 -12.60
CA THR A 410 -7.11 -0.61 -12.00
C THR A 410 -6.44 -1.72 -12.81
N HIS A 411 -5.13 -1.60 -13.00
CA HIS A 411 -4.31 -2.59 -13.68
C HIS A 411 -3.04 -2.81 -12.88
N ASN A 412 -2.68 -4.06 -12.66
CA ASN A 412 -1.41 -4.44 -12.05
C ASN A 412 -0.77 -5.56 -12.87
N ILE A 413 0.49 -5.39 -13.23
CA ILE A 413 1.30 -6.44 -13.81
C ILE A 413 2.50 -6.67 -12.91
N SER A 414 2.79 -7.92 -12.58
CA SER A 414 3.98 -8.26 -11.82
C SER A 414 4.70 -9.45 -12.42
N VAL A 415 6.02 -9.40 -12.34
CA VAL A 415 6.92 -10.47 -12.76
C VAL A 415 7.79 -10.87 -11.59
N GLY A 416 7.99 -12.16 -11.41
CA GLY A 416 8.81 -12.69 -10.31
C GLY A 416 9.44 -14.02 -10.65
N GLY A 417 10.45 -14.34 -9.88
CA GLY A 417 11.16 -15.62 -10.02
C GLY A 417 12.42 -15.65 -9.17
N GLY A 418 13.12 -16.77 -9.23
CA GLY A 418 14.37 -16.90 -8.53
C GLY A 418 15.03 -18.24 -8.73
N ASN A 419 16.32 -18.27 -8.53
CA ASN A 419 17.12 -19.49 -8.42
C ASN A 419 17.58 -19.66 -6.96
N LYS A 420 18.50 -20.59 -6.69
CA LYS A 420 19.03 -20.85 -5.34
C LYS A 420 19.69 -19.65 -4.68
N SER A 421 20.25 -18.72 -5.47
CA SER A 421 21.04 -17.59 -4.97
C SER A 421 20.34 -16.24 -5.13
N ILE A 422 19.45 -16.09 -6.10
CA ILE A 422 18.82 -14.80 -6.43
C ILE A 422 17.30 -14.97 -6.44
N SER A 423 16.59 -14.03 -5.86
CA SER A 423 15.15 -13.88 -6.04
C SER A 423 14.81 -12.44 -6.35
N TYR A 424 13.82 -12.23 -7.21
CA TYR A 424 13.40 -10.91 -7.65
C TYR A 424 11.89 -10.85 -7.85
N ARG A 425 11.35 -9.65 -7.70
CA ARG A 425 9.97 -9.30 -8.07
C ARG A 425 9.97 -7.87 -8.58
N MET A 426 9.28 -7.64 -9.68
CA MET A 426 8.99 -6.30 -10.22
C MET A 426 7.49 -6.20 -10.46
N SER A 427 6.92 -5.02 -10.21
CA SER A 427 5.52 -4.74 -10.51
C SER A 427 5.34 -3.35 -11.07
N ALA A 428 4.30 -3.18 -11.87
CA ALA A 428 3.81 -1.91 -12.34
C ALA A 428 2.29 -1.87 -12.19
N GLY A 429 1.79 -0.84 -11.54
CA GLY A 429 0.37 -0.63 -11.27
C GLY A 429 -0.11 0.70 -11.84
N MET A 430 -1.36 0.73 -12.26
CA MET A 430 -2.08 1.92 -12.72
C MET A 430 -3.47 1.95 -12.10
N VAL A 431 -3.85 3.11 -11.58
CA VAL A 431 -5.21 3.43 -11.16
C VAL A 431 -5.67 4.64 -11.95
N ASN A 432 -6.85 4.58 -12.52
CA ASN A 432 -7.53 5.72 -13.13
C ASN A 432 -8.99 5.70 -12.63
N GLN A 433 -9.39 6.78 -11.96
CA GLN A 433 -10.69 6.92 -11.33
C GLN A 433 -11.28 8.28 -11.71
N ASN A 434 -12.43 8.27 -12.36
CA ASN A 434 -13.27 9.45 -12.53
C ASN A 434 -14.26 9.51 -11.37
N GLY A 435 -14.54 10.70 -10.89
CA GLY A 435 -15.52 10.94 -9.83
C GLY A 435 -16.96 10.83 -10.30
N ILE A 436 -17.84 11.30 -9.46
CA ILE A 436 -19.28 11.28 -9.71
C ILE A 436 -19.85 12.66 -10.09
N LEU A 437 -19.01 13.68 -10.22
CA LEU A 437 -19.43 15.00 -10.67
C LEU A 437 -19.52 15.05 -12.20
N VAL A 438 -20.45 15.81 -12.72
CA VAL A 438 -20.71 15.99 -14.16
C VAL A 438 -19.63 16.81 -14.85
N THR A 439 -18.39 16.32 -14.81
CA THR A 439 -17.21 17.01 -15.34
C THR A 439 -16.04 16.03 -15.53
N ASP A 440 -15.13 16.37 -16.43
CA ASP A 440 -13.85 15.70 -16.60
C ASP A 440 -12.77 16.12 -15.57
N LYS A 441 -13.05 17.18 -14.79
CA LYS A 441 -12.14 17.75 -13.77
C LYS A 441 -12.24 17.06 -12.41
N ASP A 442 -13.00 15.99 -12.26
CA ASP A 442 -13.11 15.20 -11.02
C ASP A 442 -12.43 13.84 -11.25
N SER A 443 -11.11 13.81 -11.13
CA SER A 443 -10.32 12.65 -11.52
C SER A 443 -9.11 12.38 -10.62
N TYR A 444 -8.71 11.10 -10.58
CA TYR A 444 -7.49 10.65 -9.91
C TYR A 444 -6.77 9.60 -10.75
N LYS A 445 -5.47 9.81 -10.96
CA LYS A 445 -4.59 8.87 -11.65
C LYS A 445 -3.40 8.55 -10.76
N ARG A 446 -3.03 7.27 -10.67
CA ARG A 446 -1.83 6.86 -9.93
C ARG A 446 -1.08 5.80 -10.72
N TYR A 447 0.24 5.94 -10.75
CA TYR A 447 1.17 4.98 -11.33
C TYR A 447 2.14 4.50 -10.25
N ASN A 448 2.33 3.19 -10.16
CA ASN A 448 3.22 2.56 -9.20
C ASN A 448 4.26 1.73 -9.94
N ILE A 449 5.50 1.77 -9.50
CA ILE A 449 6.57 0.87 -9.95
C ILE A 449 7.28 0.37 -8.69
N SER A 450 7.41 -0.93 -8.57
CA SER A 450 8.14 -1.57 -7.49
C SER A 450 9.17 -2.56 -8.05
N SER A 451 10.36 -2.61 -7.45
CA SER A 451 11.41 -3.54 -7.82
C SER A 451 12.13 -4.03 -6.57
N TYR A 452 12.09 -5.32 -6.34
CA TYR A 452 12.79 -5.99 -5.26
C TYR A 452 13.76 -7.02 -5.83
N ILE A 453 14.99 -7.02 -5.32
CA ILE A 453 15.99 -8.04 -5.62
C ILE A 453 16.73 -8.42 -4.33
N ARG A 454 16.94 -9.71 -4.16
CA ARG A 454 17.74 -10.31 -3.10
C ARG A 454 18.74 -11.26 -3.72
N SER A 455 19.97 -11.24 -3.23
CA SER A 455 21.04 -12.15 -3.68
C SER A 455 21.78 -12.73 -2.49
N ASP A 456 21.93 -14.07 -2.45
CA ASP A 456 22.84 -14.73 -1.50
C ASP A 456 24.20 -14.85 -2.18
N ILE A 457 25.06 -13.82 -2.04
CA ILE A 457 26.40 -13.79 -2.61
C ILE A 457 27.25 -14.91 -2.01
N HIS A 458 27.14 -15.10 -0.70
CA HIS A 458 27.70 -16.18 0.07
C HIS A 458 26.69 -16.68 1.09
N SER A 459 26.93 -17.87 1.67
CA SER A 459 26.07 -18.44 2.73
C SER A 459 25.93 -17.54 3.96
N TRP A 460 26.82 -16.56 4.14
CA TRP A 460 26.88 -15.65 5.26
C TRP A 460 26.62 -14.18 4.89
N ILE A 461 26.42 -13.82 3.60
CA ILE A 461 26.18 -12.44 3.17
C ILE A 461 25.03 -12.36 2.15
N THR A 462 24.02 -11.60 2.49
CA THR A 462 22.80 -11.42 1.69
C THR A 462 22.46 -9.93 1.58
N PRO A 463 22.75 -9.26 0.46
CA PRO A 463 22.20 -7.95 0.14
C PRO A 463 20.76 -8.05 -0.40
N GLU A 464 19.98 -7.03 -0.09
CA GLU A 464 18.62 -6.81 -0.62
C GLU A 464 18.50 -5.35 -1.06
N LEU A 465 17.83 -5.11 -2.17
CA LEU A 465 17.49 -3.78 -2.68
C LEU A 465 16.01 -3.74 -3.01
N ASP A 466 15.32 -2.72 -2.52
CA ASP A 466 13.91 -2.45 -2.78
C ASP A 466 13.76 -1.00 -3.23
N ILE A 467 13.20 -0.80 -4.41
CA ILE A 467 12.93 0.53 -4.98
C ILE A 467 11.43 0.60 -5.24
N LYS A 468 10.78 1.63 -4.67
CA LYS A 468 9.37 1.92 -4.93
C LYS A 468 9.24 3.35 -5.42
N TYR A 469 8.50 3.52 -6.49
CA TYR A 469 8.13 4.83 -7.02
C TYR A 469 6.63 4.88 -7.23
N ALA A 470 6.02 5.95 -6.77
CA ALA A 470 4.62 6.25 -7.01
C ALA A 470 4.47 7.70 -7.47
N ASN A 471 3.66 7.89 -8.49
CA ASN A 471 3.23 9.20 -8.96
C ASN A 471 1.71 9.24 -8.93
N SER A 472 1.12 10.30 -8.41
CA SER A 472 -0.32 10.51 -8.51
C SER A 472 -0.64 11.94 -8.93
N HIS A 473 -1.70 12.07 -9.71
CA HIS A 473 -2.30 13.32 -10.14
C HIS A 473 -3.79 13.30 -9.80
N SER A 474 -4.28 14.34 -9.16
CA SER A 474 -5.71 14.53 -8.89
C SER A 474 -6.17 15.91 -9.30
N GLU A 475 -7.35 15.94 -9.89
CA GLU A 475 -8.06 17.16 -10.27
C GLU A 475 -9.41 17.21 -9.55
N LEU A 476 -9.80 18.41 -9.14
CA LEU A 476 -11.10 18.66 -8.50
C LEU A 476 -11.58 20.05 -8.89
N PRO A 477 -12.84 20.24 -9.30
CA PRO A 477 -13.40 21.57 -9.52
C PRO A 477 -13.24 22.43 -8.27
N TYR A 478 -12.73 23.66 -8.44
CA TYR A 478 -12.42 24.53 -7.31
C TYR A 478 -13.05 25.90 -7.45
N THR A 479 -13.75 26.35 -6.41
CA THR A 479 -14.21 27.72 -6.25
C THR A 479 -14.21 28.11 -4.79
N SER A 480 -13.80 29.32 -4.50
CA SER A 480 -13.94 29.96 -3.18
C SER A 480 -15.27 30.69 -3.03
N ALA A 481 -16.13 30.68 -4.03
CA ALA A 481 -17.47 31.26 -3.96
C ALA A 481 -18.25 30.74 -2.76
N SER A 482 -19.12 31.58 -2.23
CA SER A 482 -19.92 31.26 -1.06
C SER A 482 -20.61 29.89 -1.17
N TYR A 483 -20.53 29.09 -0.10
CA TYR A 483 -20.98 27.69 -0.02
C TYR A 483 -20.14 26.67 -0.78
N GLY A 484 -19.33 27.02 -1.77
CA GLY A 484 -18.66 26.03 -2.63
C GLY A 484 -19.66 25.14 -3.40
N ILE A 485 -19.17 24.10 -4.04
CA ILE A 485 -19.99 23.20 -4.88
C ILE A 485 -20.99 22.39 -4.03
N TRP A 486 -20.49 21.64 -3.04
CA TRP A 486 -21.30 20.74 -2.20
C TRP A 486 -22.20 21.52 -1.24
N GLY A 487 -21.71 22.62 -0.66
CA GLY A 487 -22.51 23.48 0.19
C GLY A 487 -23.68 24.11 -0.56
N ALA A 488 -23.48 24.55 -1.79
CA ALA A 488 -24.53 25.07 -2.64
C ALA A 488 -25.55 23.98 -3.01
N ALA A 489 -25.12 22.77 -3.30
CA ALA A 489 -26.01 21.66 -3.62
C ALA A 489 -26.97 21.32 -2.48
N VAL A 490 -26.51 21.44 -1.23
CA VAL A 490 -27.32 21.17 -0.04
C VAL A 490 -28.10 22.38 0.42
N ALA A 491 -27.48 23.57 0.42
CA ALA A 491 -28.09 24.80 1.00
C ALA A 491 -29.12 25.46 0.07
N PHE A 492 -28.96 25.40 -1.24
CA PHE A 492 -29.88 26.04 -2.16
C PHE A 492 -31.25 25.34 -2.17
N PRO A 493 -32.36 26.09 -2.13
CA PRO A 493 -33.69 25.53 -2.17
C PRO A 493 -33.97 24.78 -3.47
N SER A 494 -34.89 23.83 -3.42
CA SER A 494 -35.31 23.04 -4.60
C SER A 494 -36.09 23.82 -5.65
N TYR A 495 -36.40 25.09 -5.42
CA TYR A 495 -36.99 25.98 -6.42
C TYR A 495 -35.95 26.76 -7.25
N PHE A 496 -34.64 26.55 -7.04
CA PHE A 496 -33.62 27.17 -7.89
C PHE A 496 -33.71 26.65 -9.31
N PRO A 497 -33.81 27.52 -10.33
CA PRO A 497 -33.86 27.09 -11.71
C PRO A 497 -32.52 26.47 -12.12
N LEU A 498 -32.57 25.58 -13.12
CA LEU A 498 -31.40 24.96 -13.74
C LEU A 498 -31.01 25.67 -15.03
N GLY A 499 -29.80 25.42 -15.51
CA GLY A 499 -29.31 25.87 -16.80
C GLY A 499 -28.89 27.34 -16.86
N ASN A 500 -29.29 28.04 -17.88
CA ASN A 500 -28.90 29.44 -18.15
C ASN A 500 -30.13 30.35 -18.12
N MET A 501 -29.88 31.64 -17.97
CA MET A 501 -30.90 32.69 -17.93
C MET A 501 -30.44 33.90 -18.73
N GLU A 502 -31.37 34.52 -19.47
CA GLU A 502 -31.13 35.82 -20.11
C GLU A 502 -31.40 36.94 -19.11
N LEU A 503 -30.40 37.79 -18.89
CA LEU A 503 -30.48 38.99 -18.09
C LEU A 503 -29.89 40.16 -18.92
N ASP A 504 -30.67 41.23 -19.11
CA ASP A 504 -30.24 42.43 -19.83
C ASP A 504 -29.66 42.16 -21.23
N GLY A 505 -30.19 41.12 -21.92
CA GLY A 505 -29.72 40.70 -23.24
C GLY A 505 -28.46 39.81 -23.26
N GLU A 506 -27.98 39.38 -22.09
CA GLU A 506 -26.85 38.47 -21.92
C GLU A 506 -27.36 37.14 -21.37
N ILE A 507 -26.94 36.02 -21.97
CA ILE A 507 -27.25 34.69 -21.46
C ILE A 507 -26.19 34.32 -20.42
N LEU A 508 -26.61 34.19 -19.17
CA LEU A 508 -25.76 33.88 -18.03
C LEU A 508 -26.08 32.49 -17.44
N PRO A 509 -25.09 31.70 -17.05
CA PRO A 509 -25.31 30.49 -16.28
C PRO A 509 -25.89 30.84 -14.89
N ILE A 510 -26.87 30.05 -14.44
CA ILE A 510 -27.42 30.20 -13.08
C ILE A 510 -26.40 29.61 -12.09
N ASN A 511 -26.32 30.14 -10.87
CA ASN A 511 -25.39 29.67 -9.82
C ASN A 511 -25.76 28.29 -9.25
N THR A 512 -26.02 27.33 -10.12
CA THR A 512 -26.21 25.93 -9.72
C THR A 512 -24.87 25.23 -9.50
N PRO A 513 -24.82 24.18 -8.66
CA PRO A 513 -23.61 23.37 -8.53
C PRO A 513 -23.08 22.85 -9.85
N HIS A 514 -23.96 22.40 -10.75
CA HIS A 514 -23.61 21.92 -12.10
C HIS A 514 -22.83 22.98 -12.91
N ASN A 515 -23.37 24.21 -12.97
CA ASN A 515 -22.71 25.28 -13.70
C ASN A 515 -21.37 25.67 -13.06
N PHE A 516 -21.29 25.70 -11.72
CA PHE A 516 -20.06 26.02 -11.02
C PHE A 516 -18.98 24.94 -11.22
N ILE A 517 -19.34 23.67 -11.26
CA ILE A 517 -18.45 22.56 -11.62
C ILE A 517 -17.83 22.80 -13.00
N ASN A 518 -18.64 23.16 -13.98
CA ASN A 518 -18.18 23.33 -15.36
C ASN A 518 -17.39 24.63 -15.58
N LEU A 519 -17.75 25.71 -14.92
CA LEU A 519 -17.11 27.02 -15.06
C LEU A 519 -15.83 27.16 -14.24
N SER A 520 -15.75 26.48 -13.11
CA SER A 520 -14.57 26.52 -12.23
C SER A 520 -13.34 25.93 -12.89
N ALA A 521 -12.16 26.41 -12.52
CA ALA A 521 -10.91 25.75 -12.84
C ALA A 521 -10.68 24.51 -11.95
N PRO A 522 -9.89 23.55 -12.37
CA PRO A 522 -9.48 22.47 -11.49
C PRO A 522 -8.48 22.96 -10.43
N LYS A 523 -8.57 22.40 -9.24
CA LYS A 523 -7.46 22.34 -8.30
C LYS A 523 -6.70 21.07 -8.62
N GLU A 524 -5.44 21.23 -8.99
CA GLU A 524 -4.55 20.14 -9.35
C GLU A 524 -3.62 19.80 -8.19
N ASN A 525 -3.28 18.52 -8.03
CA ASN A 525 -2.39 18.06 -6.98
C ASN A 525 -1.54 16.89 -7.50
N ASP A 526 -0.29 17.20 -7.80
CA ASP A 526 0.72 16.26 -8.28
C ASP A 526 1.60 15.78 -7.13
N ARG A 527 1.71 14.46 -6.95
CA ARG A 527 2.54 13.87 -5.92
C ARG A 527 3.50 12.86 -6.52
N ASN A 528 4.75 12.89 -6.04
CA ASN A 528 5.76 11.88 -6.34
C ASN A 528 6.35 11.37 -5.03
N ASP A 529 6.51 10.07 -4.93
CA ASP A 529 7.16 9.39 -3.81
C ASP A 529 8.19 8.40 -4.36
N LEU A 530 9.47 8.64 -4.10
CA LEU A 530 10.56 7.76 -4.46
C LEU A 530 11.22 7.24 -3.19
N ARG A 531 11.20 5.92 -3.00
CA ARG A 531 11.88 5.23 -1.92
C ARG A 531 12.95 4.29 -2.47
N ILE A 532 14.14 4.35 -1.91
CA ILE A 532 15.24 3.41 -2.15
C ILE A 532 15.63 2.83 -0.78
N PHE A 533 15.52 1.52 -0.64
CA PHE A 533 15.85 0.80 0.57
C PHE A 533 16.90 -0.26 0.25
N GLY A 534 18.01 -0.19 0.95
CA GLY A 534 19.09 -1.17 0.90
C GLY A 534 19.24 -1.89 2.22
N LYS A 535 19.38 -3.22 2.19
CA LYS A 535 19.59 -4.05 3.37
C LYS A 535 20.74 -5.03 3.13
N LEU A 536 21.62 -5.15 4.12
CA LEU A 536 22.71 -6.11 4.13
C LEU A 536 22.56 -7.01 5.37
N THR A 537 22.39 -8.29 5.15
CA THR A 537 22.39 -9.31 6.22
C THR A 537 23.69 -10.07 6.21
N ILE A 538 24.40 -10.09 7.35
CA ILE A 538 25.62 -10.85 7.60
C ILE A 538 25.29 -11.92 8.65
N THR A 539 25.57 -13.19 8.36
CA THR A 539 25.33 -14.33 9.25
C THR A 539 26.67 -15.00 9.57
N PRO A 540 27.43 -14.48 10.55
CA PRO A 540 28.76 -15.00 10.89
C PRO A 540 28.73 -16.47 11.32
N PHE A 541 27.65 -16.86 12.01
CA PHE A 541 27.35 -18.25 12.36
C PHE A 541 25.82 -18.45 12.46
N LYS A 542 25.35 -19.69 12.47
CA LYS A 542 23.94 -20.08 12.31
C LYS A 542 22.94 -19.28 13.19
N ASP A 543 23.33 -18.97 14.40
CA ASP A 543 22.43 -18.41 15.41
C ASP A 543 22.50 -16.87 15.49
N LEU A 544 23.46 -16.20 14.79
CA LEU A 544 23.67 -14.74 14.82
C LEU A 544 23.49 -14.13 13.43
N LYS A 545 22.65 -13.11 13.34
CA LYS A 545 22.50 -12.24 12.17
C LYS A 545 22.78 -10.80 12.54
N ILE A 546 23.64 -10.14 11.78
CA ILE A 546 23.92 -8.71 11.87
C ILE A 546 23.31 -8.06 10.63
N ILE A 547 22.48 -7.05 10.81
CA ILE A 547 21.70 -6.44 9.75
C ILE A 547 21.97 -4.94 9.73
N GLY A 548 22.33 -4.42 8.54
CA GLY A 548 22.43 -3.00 8.26
C GLY A 548 21.38 -2.61 7.23
N GLU A 549 20.66 -1.53 7.49
CA GLU A 549 19.62 -1.01 6.59
C GLU A 549 19.84 0.49 6.37
N TYR A 550 19.63 0.92 5.13
CA TYR A 550 19.61 2.33 4.78
C TYR A 550 18.41 2.63 3.89
N THR A 551 17.71 3.70 4.22
CA THR A 551 16.57 4.19 3.48
C THR A 551 16.80 5.62 3.04
N PHE A 552 16.53 5.89 1.78
CA PHE A 552 16.33 7.22 1.22
C PHE A 552 14.90 7.31 0.69
N ASN A 553 14.15 8.32 1.14
CA ASN A 553 12.82 8.60 0.61
C ASN A 553 12.70 10.09 0.28
N ARG A 554 12.24 10.40 -0.93
CA ARG A 554 11.95 11.76 -1.36
C ARG A 554 10.51 11.85 -1.83
N LYS A 555 9.75 12.74 -1.18
CA LYS A 555 8.38 13.07 -1.53
C LYS A 555 8.34 14.49 -2.08
N THR A 556 7.66 14.70 -3.20
CA THR A 556 7.36 16.03 -3.71
C THR A 556 5.86 16.15 -3.96
N ARG A 557 5.33 17.32 -3.72
CA ARG A 557 3.92 17.64 -3.96
C ARG A 557 3.83 19.05 -4.53
N GLU A 558 3.15 19.16 -5.67
CA GLU A 558 2.80 20.45 -6.26
C GLU A 558 1.27 20.57 -6.24
N ILE A 559 0.79 21.70 -5.73
CA ILE A 559 -0.63 22.01 -5.68
C ILE A 559 -0.84 23.30 -6.45
N THR A 560 -1.65 23.23 -7.51
CA THR A 560 -2.10 24.40 -8.26
C THR A 560 -3.55 24.66 -7.96
N THR A 561 -3.86 25.92 -7.61
CA THR A 561 -5.22 26.35 -7.34
C THR A 561 -5.51 27.61 -8.10
N PHE A 562 -6.59 27.60 -8.88
CA PHE A 562 -7.05 28.79 -9.59
C PHE A 562 -8.51 29.09 -9.23
N ASP A 563 -8.73 30.21 -8.56
CA ASP A 563 -10.04 30.74 -8.27
C ASP A 563 -10.47 31.65 -9.43
N LYS A 564 -11.10 31.02 -10.42
CA LYS A 564 -11.47 31.65 -11.69
C LYS A 564 -12.64 32.59 -11.50
N LYS A 565 -12.54 33.80 -12.11
CA LYS A 565 -13.62 34.78 -12.14
C LYS A 565 -14.52 34.56 -13.34
N PHE A 566 -15.81 34.40 -13.09
CA PHE A 566 -16.85 34.30 -14.12
C PHE A 566 -18.15 34.92 -13.65
N ALA A 567 -18.94 35.41 -14.61
CA ALA A 567 -20.26 35.98 -14.32
C ALA A 567 -21.33 34.89 -14.28
N TYR A 568 -22.32 35.06 -13.40
CA TYR A 568 -23.47 34.17 -13.31
C TYR A 568 -24.75 34.96 -12.96
N ALA A 569 -25.92 34.36 -13.20
CA ALA A 569 -27.20 34.83 -12.74
C ALA A 569 -27.53 34.16 -11.40
N HIS A 570 -27.83 34.91 -10.36
CA HIS A 570 -28.24 34.37 -9.06
C HIS A 570 -29.66 33.81 -9.13
N GLY A 571 -29.83 32.50 -8.85
CA GLY A 571 -31.08 31.78 -9.02
C GLY A 571 -32.25 32.20 -8.15
N ALA A 572 -32.00 32.99 -7.09
CA ALA A 572 -33.04 33.50 -6.19
C ALA A 572 -33.46 34.93 -6.54
N ASN A 573 -32.50 35.82 -6.80
CA ASN A 573 -32.77 37.25 -6.98
C ASN A 573 -32.62 37.72 -8.45
N PHE A 574 -32.19 36.84 -9.32
CA PHE A 574 -32.01 37.08 -10.76
C PHE A 574 -31.10 38.26 -11.08
N ARG A 575 -30.07 38.47 -10.28
CA ARG A 575 -29.07 39.53 -10.51
C ARG A 575 -27.81 38.92 -11.09
N LYS A 576 -27.13 39.73 -11.92
CA LYS A 576 -25.79 39.35 -12.42
C LYS A 576 -24.79 39.53 -11.27
N GLU A 577 -24.06 38.50 -10.99
CA GLU A 577 -23.02 38.44 -9.96
C GLU A 577 -21.73 37.85 -10.52
N GLN A 578 -20.66 37.94 -9.76
CA GLN A 578 -19.35 37.37 -10.09
C GLN A 578 -19.02 36.27 -9.08
N SER A 579 -18.40 35.19 -9.53
CA SER A 579 -17.96 34.06 -8.68
C SER A 579 -17.02 34.50 -7.56
N VAL A 580 -16.10 35.42 -7.89
CA VAL A 580 -15.17 36.07 -6.95
C VAL A 580 -14.95 37.50 -7.36
N SER A 581 -14.56 38.35 -6.39
CA SER A 581 -14.22 39.74 -6.67
C SER A 581 -13.00 39.86 -7.57
N ASN A 582 -11.97 39.10 -7.24
CA ASN A 582 -10.68 39.04 -7.92
C ASN A 582 -10.28 37.61 -8.14
N SER A 583 -9.93 37.25 -9.35
CA SER A 583 -9.36 35.92 -9.60
C SER A 583 -8.04 35.76 -8.86
N LYS A 584 -7.71 34.51 -8.46
CA LYS A 584 -6.50 34.23 -7.71
C LYS A 584 -5.85 32.95 -8.22
N TYR A 585 -4.61 33.05 -8.66
CA TYR A 585 -3.80 31.89 -9.01
C TYR A 585 -2.73 31.63 -7.93
N GLU A 586 -2.60 30.38 -7.52
CA GLU A 586 -1.74 29.97 -6.42
C GLU A 586 -1.02 28.68 -6.77
N ILE A 587 0.29 28.64 -6.57
CA ILE A 587 1.14 27.46 -6.69
C ILE A 587 1.81 27.21 -5.34
N GLU A 588 1.76 25.95 -4.89
CA GLU A 588 2.40 25.51 -3.67
C GLU A 588 3.25 24.28 -3.95
N ASN A 589 4.56 24.37 -3.70
CA ASN A 589 5.53 23.30 -3.89
C ASN A 589 6.03 22.82 -2.52
N ARG A 590 5.90 21.51 -2.25
CA ARG A 590 6.40 20.85 -1.03
C ARG A 590 7.43 19.79 -1.40
N ALA A 591 8.48 19.68 -0.60
CA ALA A 591 9.48 18.63 -0.73
C ALA A 591 9.86 18.11 0.65
N THR A 592 9.81 16.79 0.83
CA THR A 592 10.27 16.12 2.03
C THR A 592 11.38 15.15 1.66
N ASN A 593 12.51 15.21 2.38
CA ASN A 593 13.58 14.24 2.27
C ASN A 593 13.72 13.52 3.62
N TYR A 594 13.62 12.19 3.58
CA TYR A 594 13.77 11.34 4.75
C TYR A 594 14.90 10.36 4.53
N ASN A 595 15.77 10.25 5.53
CA ASN A 595 16.84 9.26 5.58
C ASN A 595 16.77 8.51 6.89
N ALA A 596 16.94 7.18 6.82
CA ALA A 596 17.02 6.33 8.01
C ALA A 596 18.15 5.33 7.86
N PHE A 597 18.88 5.13 8.95
CA PHE A 597 19.94 4.15 9.09
C PHE A 597 19.68 3.29 10.31
N ASN A 598 19.64 1.97 10.14
CA ASN A 598 19.49 0.99 11.20
C ASN A 598 20.65 0.00 11.16
N VAL A 599 21.20 -0.32 12.33
CA VAL A 599 22.12 -1.46 12.51
C VAL A 599 21.67 -2.24 13.72
N TYR A 600 21.46 -3.53 13.57
CA TYR A 600 21.02 -4.38 14.66
C TYR A 600 21.53 -5.81 14.50
N ALA A 601 21.66 -6.50 15.65
CA ALA A 601 22.06 -7.89 15.73
C ALA A 601 20.94 -8.74 16.34
N ASN A 602 20.66 -9.88 15.75
CA ASN A 602 19.69 -10.88 16.22
C ASN A 602 20.42 -12.17 16.54
N TYR A 603 20.36 -12.61 17.80
CA TYR A 603 20.85 -13.89 18.26
C TYR A 603 19.69 -14.77 18.72
N ASN A 604 19.51 -15.94 18.09
CA ASN A 604 18.44 -16.87 18.45
C ASN A 604 19.04 -18.24 18.77
N LYS A 605 18.71 -18.79 19.93
CA LYS A 605 19.26 -20.06 20.40
C LYS A 605 18.21 -20.92 21.11
N THR A 606 18.06 -22.17 20.67
CA THR A 606 17.27 -23.19 21.36
C THR A 606 18.22 -24.09 22.17
N LEU A 607 17.98 -24.18 23.48
CA LEU A 607 18.75 -25.00 24.43
C LEU A 607 17.77 -25.97 25.15
N GLY A 608 17.56 -27.15 24.60
CA GLY A 608 16.57 -28.10 25.09
C GLY A 608 15.16 -27.54 25.03
N LYS A 609 14.55 -27.26 26.19
CA LYS A 609 13.19 -26.66 26.27
C LYS A 609 13.21 -25.13 26.35
N HIS A 610 14.38 -24.50 26.28
CA HIS A 610 14.55 -23.06 26.37
C HIS A 610 14.82 -22.46 25.00
N ASP A 611 13.95 -21.56 24.54
CA ASP A 611 14.19 -20.74 23.35
C ASP A 611 14.49 -19.33 23.80
N ILE A 612 15.62 -18.80 23.34
CA ILE A 612 16.11 -17.47 23.69
C ILE A 612 16.37 -16.69 22.41
N GLY A 613 15.75 -15.52 22.28
CA GLY A 613 16.01 -14.55 21.23
C GLY A 613 16.47 -13.23 21.83
N ILE A 614 17.59 -12.71 21.36
CA ILE A 614 18.12 -11.42 21.82
C ILE A 614 18.36 -10.54 20.59
N MET A 615 17.82 -9.34 20.61
CA MET A 615 18.08 -8.30 19.62
C MET A 615 18.62 -7.06 20.31
N ALA A 616 19.61 -6.43 19.72
CA ALA A 616 20.06 -5.10 20.12
C ALA A 616 20.43 -4.29 18.88
N GLY A 617 20.13 -3.00 18.87
CA GLY A 617 20.38 -2.19 17.72
C GLY A 617 20.40 -0.69 17.97
N PHE A 618 20.77 0.01 16.90
CA PHE A 618 20.86 1.46 16.80
C PHE A 618 20.05 1.93 15.58
N ASN A 619 19.35 3.03 15.76
CA ASN A 619 18.59 3.71 14.72
C ASN A 619 18.96 5.19 14.70
N GLN A 620 19.06 5.76 13.51
CA GLN A 620 19.16 7.19 13.31
C GLN A 620 18.33 7.61 12.10
N GLU A 621 17.57 8.68 12.26
CA GLU A 621 16.69 9.23 11.22
C GLU A 621 16.89 10.73 11.09
N SER A 622 16.68 11.23 9.88
CA SER A 622 16.58 12.66 9.60
C SER A 622 15.42 12.90 8.65
N ASN A 623 14.67 13.95 8.91
CA ASN A 623 13.59 14.42 8.06
C ASN A 623 13.77 15.92 7.82
N SER A 624 13.73 16.35 6.58
CA SER A 624 13.69 17.77 6.22
C SER A 624 12.49 18.02 5.31
N TYR A 625 11.71 19.01 5.65
CA TYR A 625 10.56 19.47 4.91
C TYR A 625 10.77 20.90 4.44
N LYS A 626 10.40 21.19 3.20
CA LYS A 626 10.43 22.53 2.63
C LYS A 626 9.16 22.76 1.82
N MET A 627 8.51 23.91 2.05
CA MET A 627 7.39 24.39 1.27
C MET A 627 7.71 25.76 0.70
N MET A 628 7.27 26.01 -0.51
CA MET A 628 7.22 27.33 -1.14
C MET A 628 5.83 27.52 -1.72
N LYS A 629 5.23 28.67 -1.44
CA LYS A 629 3.91 29.04 -1.89
C LYS A 629 3.96 30.44 -2.48
N ALA A 630 3.37 30.60 -3.66
CA ALA A 630 3.25 31.89 -4.33
C ALA A 630 1.82 32.05 -4.88
N SER A 631 1.25 33.21 -4.73
CA SER A 631 -0.07 33.54 -5.29
C SER A 631 -0.12 34.96 -5.80
N ARG A 632 -0.98 35.19 -6.79
CA ARG A 632 -1.25 36.52 -7.33
C ARG A 632 -2.71 36.65 -7.75
N THR A 633 -3.27 37.84 -7.63
CA THR A 633 -4.66 38.14 -7.99
C THR A 633 -4.77 38.87 -9.32
N ASP A 634 -5.99 38.94 -9.84
CA ASP A 634 -6.36 39.70 -11.05
C ASP A 634 -5.63 39.25 -12.31
N MET A 635 -6.06 38.10 -12.82
CA MET A 635 -5.56 37.57 -14.09
C MET A 635 -5.96 38.46 -15.27
N ILE A 636 -5.02 38.71 -16.18
CA ILE A 636 -5.33 39.39 -17.45
C ILE A 636 -6.20 38.51 -18.34
N ASN A 637 -5.94 37.19 -18.30
CA ASN A 637 -6.70 36.20 -19.04
C ASN A 637 -7.10 35.06 -18.09
N GLU A 638 -8.40 34.89 -17.90
CA GLU A 638 -8.98 33.83 -17.03
C GLU A 638 -8.83 32.42 -17.59
N ASP A 639 -8.52 32.25 -18.88
CA ASP A 639 -8.36 30.95 -19.52
C ASP A 639 -6.88 30.50 -19.58
N LEU A 640 -5.94 31.38 -19.30
CA LEU A 640 -4.50 31.11 -19.25
C LEU A 640 -3.89 31.65 -17.96
N PRO A 641 -4.22 31.10 -16.79
CA PRO A 641 -3.74 31.60 -15.51
C PRO A 641 -2.22 31.42 -15.38
N SER A 642 -1.56 32.48 -14.91
CA SER A 642 -0.11 32.49 -14.64
C SER A 642 0.23 33.61 -13.68
N LEU A 643 1.17 33.35 -12.76
CA LEU A 643 1.67 34.37 -11.83
C LEU A 643 2.26 35.59 -12.57
N SER A 644 2.85 35.38 -13.75
CA SER A 644 3.43 36.47 -14.55
C SER A 644 2.38 37.32 -15.30
N GLN A 645 1.19 36.75 -15.54
CA GLN A 645 0.10 37.42 -16.25
C GLN A 645 -0.94 38.02 -15.32
N ALA A 646 -0.73 38.00 -14.03
CA ALA A 646 -1.57 38.66 -13.06
C ALA A 646 -1.12 40.11 -12.80
N THR A 647 -2.05 40.99 -12.49
CA THR A 647 -1.78 42.42 -12.29
C THR A 647 -2.00 42.88 -10.84
N GLY A 648 -2.71 42.09 -10.06
CA GLY A 648 -3.06 42.42 -8.66
C GLY A 648 -1.99 42.01 -7.65
N ASP A 649 -2.40 41.92 -6.39
CA ASP A 649 -1.55 41.64 -5.25
C ASP A 649 -0.87 40.30 -5.35
N TYR A 650 0.40 40.25 -5.02
CA TYR A 650 1.17 39.01 -4.88
C TYR A 650 1.41 38.69 -3.40
N LYS A 651 1.41 37.37 -3.10
CA LYS A 651 1.81 36.86 -1.78
C LYS A 651 2.72 35.68 -1.98
N ASN A 652 3.75 35.58 -1.16
CA ASN A 652 4.64 34.46 -1.09
C ASN A 652 4.91 34.07 0.35
N SER A 653 5.13 32.81 0.60
CA SER A 653 5.57 32.29 1.89
C SER A 653 6.43 31.05 1.66
N ASP A 654 7.30 30.78 2.59
CA ASP A 654 8.07 29.56 2.66
C ASP A 654 8.03 29.00 4.08
N GLU A 655 8.29 27.72 4.18
CA GLU A 655 8.37 26.97 5.43
C GLU A 655 9.52 25.98 5.31
N PHE A 656 10.29 25.86 6.38
CA PHE A 656 11.36 24.90 6.48
C PHE A 656 11.34 24.24 7.86
N GLU A 657 11.28 22.92 7.87
CA GLU A 657 11.34 22.12 9.08
C GLU A 657 12.39 21.03 8.94
N GLU A 658 13.11 20.79 10.01
CA GLU A 658 14.07 19.70 10.09
C GLU A 658 14.07 19.11 11.49
N TYR A 659 14.08 17.78 11.56
CA TYR A 659 14.28 17.08 12.82
C TYR A 659 15.11 15.82 12.64
N HIS A 660 15.76 15.42 13.73
CA HIS A 660 16.54 14.20 13.82
C HIS A 660 16.11 13.38 15.02
N VAL A 661 16.08 12.06 14.83
CA VAL A 661 15.81 11.08 15.90
C VAL A 661 16.94 10.08 15.94
N ARG A 662 17.36 9.71 17.18
CA ARG A 662 18.38 8.71 17.42
C ARG A 662 17.93 7.79 18.53
N GLY A 663 18.06 6.47 18.36
CA GLY A 663 17.64 5.52 19.37
C GLY A 663 18.54 4.31 19.47
N LEU A 664 18.72 3.84 20.70
CA LEU A 664 19.23 2.52 21.00
C LEU A 664 18.06 1.64 21.44
N PHE A 665 17.99 0.41 20.97
CA PHE A 665 16.91 -0.48 21.32
C PHE A 665 17.37 -1.90 21.58
N TYR A 666 16.59 -2.62 22.40
CA TYR A 666 16.79 -4.04 22.65
C TYR A 666 15.45 -4.77 22.72
N ARG A 667 15.48 -6.08 22.45
CA ARG A 667 14.38 -7.03 22.68
C ARG A 667 14.97 -8.34 23.17
N ILE A 668 14.36 -8.92 24.19
CA ILE A 668 14.69 -10.25 24.70
C ILE A 668 13.39 -11.06 24.70
N ASN A 669 13.37 -12.14 23.97
CA ASN A 669 12.31 -13.13 23.92
C ASN A 669 12.79 -14.41 24.62
N TYR A 670 11.98 -14.93 25.51
CA TYR A 670 12.23 -16.20 26.18
C TYR A 670 10.98 -17.07 26.16
N SER A 671 11.15 -18.31 25.77
CA SER A 671 10.10 -19.31 25.81
C SER A 671 10.61 -20.57 26.50
N TYR A 672 9.82 -21.10 27.43
CA TYR A 672 10.09 -22.38 28.06
C TYR A 672 9.08 -23.43 27.61
N ALA A 673 9.60 -24.49 26.95
CA ALA A 673 8.83 -25.59 26.40
C ALA A 673 7.68 -25.17 25.46
N GLY A 674 7.74 -23.95 24.88
CA GLY A 674 6.66 -23.38 24.08
C GLY A 674 5.39 -23.03 24.88
N LYS A 675 5.41 -23.11 26.23
CA LYS A 675 4.27 -22.91 27.12
C LYS A 675 4.27 -21.55 27.80
N TYR A 676 5.40 -21.19 28.40
CA TYR A 676 5.58 -19.93 29.16
C TYR A 676 6.41 -18.99 28.29
N LEU A 677 5.84 -17.84 28.00
CA LEU A 677 6.40 -16.83 27.10
C LEU A 677 6.70 -15.55 27.88
N LEU A 678 7.85 -14.98 27.66
CA LEU A 678 8.25 -13.69 28.22
C LEU A 678 8.92 -12.87 27.11
N GLU A 679 8.47 -11.66 26.91
CA GLU A 679 9.17 -10.67 26.09
C GLU A 679 9.43 -9.42 26.91
N THR A 680 10.64 -8.89 26.83
CA THR A 680 10.96 -7.53 27.28
C THR A 680 11.67 -6.80 26.20
N ASN A 681 11.26 -5.56 25.97
CA ASN A 681 11.91 -4.67 25.03
C ASN A 681 11.99 -3.26 25.60
N GLY A 682 12.84 -2.45 25.02
CA GLY A 682 12.96 -1.07 25.44
C GLY A 682 13.79 -0.25 24.46
N ARG A 683 13.59 1.07 24.51
CA ARG A 683 14.32 2.04 23.71
C ARG A 683 14.77 3.22 24.55
N TYR A 684 15.96 3.71 24.20
CA TYR A 684 16.49 4.98 24.67
C TYR A 684 16.55 5.93 23.47
N ASP A 685 15.52 6.77 23.34
CA ASP A 685 15.33 7.63 22.18
C ASP A 685 15.64 9.08 22.51
N GLY A 686 16.30 9.78 21.58
CA GLY A 686 16.51 11.21 21.60
C GLY A 686 15.96 11.88 20.35
N SER A 687 15.23 13.00 20.54
CA SER A 687 14.66 13.79 19.44
C SER A 687 15.11 15.24 19.51
N SER A 688 15.50 15.81 18.35
CA SER A 688 15.89 17.23 18.27
C SER A 688 14.71 18.20 18.49
N LYS A 689 13.47 17.69 18.50
CA LYS A 689 12.28 18.49 18.79
C LYS A 689 12.17 18.97 20.22
N PHE A 690 12.99 18.41 21.14
CA PHE A 690 13.02 18.76 22.57
C PHE A 690 14.26 19.56 22.94
N PRO A 691 14.21 20.39 24.00
CA PRO A 691 15.36 21.06 24.57
C PRO A 691 16.49 20.08 24.88
N LYS A 692 17.73 20.53 24.79
CA LYS A 692 18.94 19.69 24.93
C LYS A 692 18.94 18.80 26.17
N GLU A 693 18.47 19.31 27.30
CA GLU A 693 18.46 18.62 28.60
C GLU A 693 17.38 17.57 28.73
N ASN A 694 16.27 17.73 28.00
CA ASN A 694 15.08 16.86 28.03
C ASN A 694 14.93 16.00 26.76
N ARG A 695 15.97 15.93 25.93
CA ARG A 695 15.94 15.35 24.61
C ARG A 695 15.80 13.83 24.61
N PHE A 696 16.35 13.16 25.62
CA PHE A 696 16.41 11.71 25.70
C PHE A 696 15.41 11.14 26.72
N GLY A 697 14.73 10.05 26.33
CA GLY A 697 13.81 9.29 27.19
C GLY A 697 14.05 7.78 27.10
N PHE A 698 13.82 7.06 28.20
CA PHE A 698 13.86 5.59 28.24
C PHE A 698 12.44 5.02 28.35
N PHE A 699 12.10 4.10 27.46
CA PHE A 699 10.76 3.55 27.29
C PHE A 699 10.80 2.01 27.31
N PRO A 700 10.70 1.39 28.50
CA PRO A 700 10.68 -0.07 28.64
C PRO A 700 9.26 -0.65 28.50
N SER A 701 9.20 -1.92 28.09
CA SER A 701 7.98 -2.73 28.11
C SER A 701 8.25 -4.18 28.43
N VAL A 702 7.24 -4.88 28.97
CA VAL A 702 7.25 -6.30 29.28
C VAL A 702 5.92 -6.91 28.91
N SER A 703 5.94 -8.13 28.39
CA SER A 703 4.76 -8.93 28.15
C SER A 703 5.00 -10.40 28.50
N VAL A 704 3.94 -11.05 28.94
CA VAL A 704 3.94 -12.46 29.34
C VAL A 704 2.81 -13.21 28.65
N GLY A 705 3.04 -14.49 28.37
CA GLY A 705 2.04 -15.37 27.79
C GLY A 705 2.12 -16.76 28.41
N TRP A 706 0.96 -17.36 28.61
CA TRP A 706 0.85 -18.74 29.09
C TRP A 706 -0.08 -19.52 28.15
N ARG A 707 0.47 -20.52 27.47
CA ARG A 707 -0.28 -21.44 26.64
C ARG A 707 -0.85 -22.57 27.50
N VAL A 708 -2.03 -22.30 28.08
CA VAL A 708 -2.70 -23.19 29.02
C VAL A 708 -3.07 -24.54 28.36
N SER A 709 -3.46 -24.49 27.07
CA SER A 709 -3.80 -25.71 26.30
C SER A 709 -2.64 -26.71 26.17
N GLU A 710 -1.37 -26.26 26.34
CA GLU A 710 -0.21 -27.13 26.25
C GLU A 710 0.14 -27.83 27.59
N GLU A 711 -0.61 -27.51 28.67
CA GLU A 711 -0.37 -28.11 29.97
C GLU A 711 -0.92 -29.55 30.07
N GLN A 712 -0.24 -30.40 30.81
CA GLN A 712 -0.65 -31.81 30.95
C GLN A 712 -2.04 -31.96 31.53
N PHE A 713 -2.45 -31.07 32.46
CA PHE A 713 -3.79 -31.11 33.04
C PHE A 713 -4.89 -30.73 32.06
N MET A 714 -4.57 -30.19 30.87
CA MET A 714 -5.51 -29.83 29.81
C MET A 714 -5.59 -30.89 28.68
N GLU A 715 -4.91 -32.02 28.79
CA GLU A 715 -4.91 -33.04 27.73
C GLU A 715 -6.28 -33.58 27.39
N TRP A 716 -7.16 -33.67 28.40
CA TRP A 716 -8.55 -34.09 28.24
C TRP A 716 -9.38 -33.16 27.37
N SER A 717 -9.00 -31.90 27.30
CA SER A 717 -9.74 -30.88 26.53
C SER A 717 -9.34 -30.82 25.05
N LYS A 718 -8.28 -31.47 24.62
CA LYS A 718 -7.75 -31.44 23.23
C LYS A 718 -8.75 -31.91 22.18
N VAL A 719 -9.81 -32.64 22.58
CA VAL A 719 -10.89 -33.07 21.68
C VAL A 719 -11.67 -31.88 21.12
N PHE A 720 -11.81 -30.80 21.89
CA PHE A 720 -12.55 -29.61 21.48
C PHE A 720 -11.76 -28.31 21.61
N LEU A 721 -10.75 -28.26 22.49
CA LEU A 721 -9.90 -27.10 22.73
C LEU A 721 -8.59 -27.25 21.97
N SER A 722 -8.43 -26.47 20.90
CA SER A 722 -7.25 -26.51 20.04
C SER A 722 -6.15 -25.60 20.55
N ASN A 723 -6.51 -24.43 21.10
CA ASN A 723 -5.59 -23.46 21.68
C ASN A 723 -6.27 -22.65 22.79
N LEU A 724 -5.55 -22.44 23.89
CA LEU A 724 -5.91 -21.46 24.90
C LEU A 724 -4.63 -20.79 25.39
N LYS A 725 -4.47 -19.50 25.07
CA LYS A 725 -3.34 -18.68 25.50
C LYS A 725 -3.86 -17.47 26.26
N LEU A 726 -3.35 -17.27 27.47
CA LEU A 726 -3.54 -16.05 28.28
C LEU A 726 -2.33 -15.15 28.07
N ARG A 727 -2.57 -13.85 27.97
CA ARG A 727 -1.49 -12.87 27.78
C ARG A 727 -1.75 -11.59 28.58
N GLY A 728 -0.66 -10.94 28.96
CA GLY A 728 -0.71 -9.64 29.60
C GLY A 728 0.52 -8.82 29.23
N SER A 729 0.35 -7.53 29.04
CA SER A 729 1.45 -6.63 28.74
C SER A 729 1.35 -5.30 29.48
N TYR A 730 2.50 -4.72 29.76
CA TYR A 730 2.64 -3.37 30.26
C TYR A 730 3.85 -2.72 29.64
N GLY A 731 3.70 -1.50 29.14
CA GLY A 731 4.80 -0.78 28.54
C GLY A 731 4.58 0.72 28.46
N ASN A 732 5.66 1.42 28.17
CA ASN A 732 5.68 2.85 28.02
C ASN A 732 6.27 3.21 26.65
N ILE A 733 5.71 4.23 26.01
CA ILE A 733 6.22 4.83 24.77
C ILE A 733 6.23 6.34 24.94
N GLY A 734 7.27 7.00 24.45
CA GLY A 734 7.31 8.47 24.37
C GLY A 734 6.54 8.95 23.14
N ASN A 735 5.86 10.08 23.25
CA ASN A 735 5.28 10.78 22.11
C ASN A 735 6.09 12.04 21.80
N GLN A 736 6.48 12.20 20.53
CA GLN A 736 7.20 13.39 20.02
C GLN A 736 6.35 14.22 19.02
N SER A 737 5.03 14.04 18.99
CA SER A 737 4.14 14.79 18.11
C SER A 737 4.03 16.24 18.58
N ILE A 738 5.07 17.00 18.29
CA ILE A 738 5.20 18.43 18.53
C ILE A 738 5.92 19.05 17.33
N GLU A 739 5.62 20.31 17.06
CA GLU A 739 6.31 21.06 16.03
C GLU A 739 7.80 21.18 16.30
N PRO A 740 8.67 21.07 15.28
CA PRO A 740 10.07 21.40 15.41
C PRO A 740 10.26 22.82 15.94
N TYR A 741 11.32 23.03 16.71
CA TYR A 741 11.72 24.35 17.25
C TYR A 741 10.76 24.99 18.26
N ALA A 742 9.70 24.32 18.72
CA ALA A 742 8.72 24.85 19.67
C ALA A 742 9.32 25.37 21.00
N PHE A 743 10.57 25.02 21.30
CA PHE A 743 11.32 25.52 22.47
C PHE A 743 12.20 26.75 22.18
N ILE A 744 12.18 27.26 20.91
CA ILE A 744 12.94 28.44 20.52
C ILE A 744 11.97 29.62 20.46
N PRO A 745 12.21 30.72 21.22
CA PRO A 745 11.34 31.88 21.15
C PRO A 745 11.45 32.54 19.76
N GLY A 746 10.38 32.47 19.00
CA GLY A 746 10.24 33.15 17.72
C GLY A 746 9.61 34.51 17.88
N MET A 747 9.84 35.40 16.93
CA MET A 747 9.16 36.70 16.81
C MET A 747 8.47 36.75 15.47
N ASP A 748 7.16 36.95 15.49
CA ASP A 748 6.40 37.17 14.26
C ASP A 748 6.59 38.60 13.78
N SER A 749 6.62 38.76 12.45
CA SER A 749 6.72 40.09 11.82
C SER A 749 5.48 40.39 10.95
N PRO A 750 4.30 40.62 11.60
CA PRO A 750 3.08 40.95 10.87
C PRO A 750 3.13 42.36 10.32
N LEU A 751 2.27 42.62 9.32
CA LEU A 751 1.94 43.99 8.94
C LEU A 751 1.15 44.63 10.07
N ALA A 752 1.45 45.92 10.39
CA ALA A 752 0.73 46.67 11.39
C ALA A 752 -0.73 46.83 11.00
N ASN A 753 -1.60 46.88 12.00
CA ASN A 753 -3.03 47.22 11.82
C ASN A 753 -3.25 48.73 11.62
N TRP A 754 -2.17 49.52 11.55
CA TRP A 754 -2.21 50.97 11.26
C TRP A 754 -1.35 51.30 10.04
N VAL A 755 -1.67 52.40 9.44
CA VAL A 755 -1.05 52.88 8.21
C VAL A 755 -0.14 54.06 8.53
N VAL A 756 1.09 54.04 8.03
CA VAL A 756 2.04 55.18 8.10
C VAL A 756 2.33 55.62 6.67
N ASN A 757 2.06 56.87 6.36
CA ASN A 757 2.20 57.43 5.03
C ASN A 757 1.44 56.66 3.93
N GLY A 758 0.25 56.19 4.22
CA GLY A 758 -0.57 55.43 3.25
C GLY A 758 -0.21 53.97 3.06
N GLN A 759 0.76 53.44 3.81
CA GLN A 759 1.21 52.02 3.74
C GLN A 759 1.18 51.35 5.10
N ALA A 760 0.74 50.08 5.16
CA ALA A 760 0.91 49.27 6.32
C ALA A 760 2.39 48.91 6.48
N THR A 761 2.97 49.16 7.63
CA THR A 761 4.38 48.87 7.94
C THR A 761 4.52 47.54 8.60
N THR A 762 5.63 46.86 8.33
CA THR A 762 5.98 45.64 9.05
C THR A 762 6.32 45.96 10.50
N THR A 763 5.73 45.24 11.43
CA THR A 763 6.01 45.33 12.87
C THR A 763 6.66 44.06 13.36
N LEU A 764 7.31 44.09 14.50
CA LEU A 764 7.86 42.96 15.18
C LEU A 764 7.02 42.65 16.43
N ALA A 765 6.46 41.48 16.53
CA ALA A 765 5.73 41.05 17.71
C ALA A 765 6.73 40.74 18.86
N PRO A 766 6.30 40.90 20.14
CA PRO A 766 7.10 40.39 21.24
C PRO A 766 7.44 38.88 21.06
N PRO A 767 8.61 38.41 21.53
CA PRO A 767 8.96 37.02 21.42
C PRO A 767 7.93 36.14 22.12
N ALA A 768 7.60 35.00 21.50
CA ALA A 768 6.72 34.02 22.09
C ALA A 768 7.33 33.51 23.41
N LEU A 769 6.51 33.37 24.45
CA LEU A 769 6.92 32.71 25.67
C LEU A 769 7.08 31.21 25.40
N VAL A 770 8.26 30.66 25.72
CA VAL A 770 8.56 29.22 25.56
C VAL A 770 8.97 28.63 26.88
N SER A 771 8.64 27.36 27.10
CA SER A 771 9.10 26.61 28.26
C SER A 771 10.33 25.80 27.88
N ASN A 772 11.41 25.93 28.66
CA ASN A 772 12.60 25.10 28.50
C ASN A 772 12.47 23.74 29.23
N SER A 773 11.38 23.54 29.97
CA SER A 773 11.20 22.35 30.81
C SER A 773 10.32 21.27 30.13
N PHE A 774 9.71 21.55 28.99
CA PHE A 774 8.87 20.55 28.34
C PHE A 774 9.67 19.37 27.79
N THR A 775 9.09 18.20 27.84
CA THR A 775 9.69 16.92 27.46
C THR A 775 8.64 16.01 26.85
N TRP A 776 9.02 14.77 26.66
CA TRP A 776 8.19 13.71 26.12
C TRP A 776 6.83 13.57 26.83
N GLU A 777 5.77 13.48 26.07
CA GLU A 777 4.52 12.90 26.56
C GLU A 777 4.73 11.39 26.75
N LYS A 778 4.24 10.82 27.84
CA LYS A 778 4.41 9.42 28.19
C LYS A 778 3.10 8.65 28.02
N VAL A 779 3.07 7.75 27.05
CA VAL A 779 1.94 6.84 26.82
C VAL A 779 2.24 5.49 27.47
N SER A 780 1.43 5.11 28.47
CA SER A 780 1.54 3.84 29.20
C SER A 780 0.33 2.98 28.84
N THR A 781 0.55 1.73 28.42
CA THR A 781 -0.53 0.80 28.08
C THR A 781 -0.44 -0.42 28.97
N LEU A 782 -1.56 -0.78 29.62
CA LEU A 782 -1.80 -2.06 30.29
C LEU A 782 -2.81 -2.84 29.45
N ASP A 783 -2.49 -4.09 29.13
CA ASP A 783 -3.32 -4.93 28.26
C ASP A 783 -3.41 -6.35 28.84
N PHE A 784 -4.63 -6.92 28.82
CA PHE A 784 -4.90 -8.31 29.15
C PHE A 784 -5.74 -8.93 28.07
N GLY A 785 -5.34 -10.10 27.58
CA GLY A 785 -6.06 -10.77 26.53
C GLY A 785 -5.99 -12.29 26.63
N PHE A 786 -6.85 -12.93 25.85
CA PHE A 786 -6.77 -14.37 25.61
C PHE A 786 -7.02 -14.70 24.15
N ASP A 787 -6.36 -15.76 23.69
CA ASP A 787 -6.58 -16.35 22.37
C ASP A 787 -7.12 -17.76 22.57
N LEU A 788 -8.31 -18.03 22.04
CA LEU A 788 -9.03 -19.30 22.17
C LEU A 788 -9.30 -19.89 20.79
N GLY A 789 -8.87 -21.12 20.55
CA GLY A 789 -9.18 -21.93 19.38
C GLY A 789 -9.99 -23.16 19.77
N LEU A 790 -11.12 -23.38 19.12
CA LEU A 790 -12.01 -24.52 19.37
C LEU A 790 -12.22 -25.33 18.09
N PHE A 791 -12.54 -26.64 18.26
CA PHE A 791 -12.95 -27.54 17.18
C PHE A 791 -11.92 -27.61 16.03
N ASN A 792 -10.65 -27.88 16.36
CA ASN A 792 -9.53 -27.88 15.40
C ASN A 792 -9.35 -26.51 14.71
N ASN A 793 -9.44 -25.42 15.52
CA ASN A 793 -9.35 -24.02 15.09
C ASN A 793 -10.45 -23.60 14.09
N ARG A 794 -11.60 -24.31 14.03
CA ARG A 794 -12.76 -23.83 13.27
C ARG A 794 -13.33 -22.56 13.86
N LEU A 795 -13.40 -22.46 15.18
CA LEU A 795 -13.75 -21.23 15.89
C LEU A 795 -12.50 -20.66 16.56
N ASN A 796 -12.12 -19.45 16.19
CA ASN A 796 -11.08 -18.68 16.84
C ASN A 796 -11.69 -17.44 17.50
N VAL A 797 -11.34 -17.21 18.76
CA VAL A 797 -11.76 -16.04 19.53
C VAL A 797 -10.53 -15.34 20.06
N VAL A 798 -10.42 -14.07 19.80
CA VAL A 798 -9.39 -13.20 20.38
C VAL A 798 -10.09 -12.10 21.15
N PHE A 799 -9.71 -11.93 22.40
CA PHE A 799 -10.24 -10.89 23.26
C PHE A 799 -9.11 -10.11 23.93
N ASP A 800 -9.24 -8.78 23.97
CA ASP A 800 -8.35 -7.86 24.67
C ASP A 800 -9.16 -6.86 25.50
N TRP A 801 -8.70 -6.60 26.72
CA TRP A 801 -9.06 -5.46 27.52
C TRP A 801 -7.83 -4.60 27.74
N TYR A 802 -7.95 -3.29 27.56
CA TYR A 802 -6.84 -2.38 27.67
C TYR A 802 -7.16 -1.12 28.48
N GLN A 803 -6.14 -0.56 29.09
CA GLN A 803 -6.11 0.79 29.64
C GLN A 803 -4.87 1.49 29.11
N ARG A 804 -5.07 2.67 28.52
CA ARG A 804 -4.01 3.54 28.03
C ARG A 804 -4.05 4.87 28.76
N ASP A 805 -2.93 5.23 29.39
CA ASP A 805 -2.74 6.48 30.12
C ASP A 805 -1.68 7.32 29.38
N THR A 806 -2.08 8.49 28.86
CA THR A 806 -1.18 9.49 28.30
C THR A 806 -0.98 10.57 29.35
N LYS A 807 0.24 10.69 29.84
CA LYS A 807 0.59 11.63 30.90
C LYS A 807 1.52 12.73 30.40
N GLY A 808 1.34 13.91 30.96
CA GLY A 808 2.15 15.06 30.63
C GLY A 808 2.00 15.49 29.19
N MET A 809 0.76 15.47 28.66
CA MET A 809 0.48 16.04 27.33
C MET A 809 0.79 17.52 27.33
N LEU A 810 1.35 17.97 26.20
CA LEU A 810 1.66 19.38 26.00
C LEU A 810 0.38 20.17 25.81
N ALA A 811 0.08 21.05 26.73
CA ALA A 811 -1.06 21.94 26.71
C ALA A 811 -0.60 23.36 27.08
N PRO A 812 -1.35 24.40 26.72
CA PRO A 812 -1.10 25.73 27.23
C PRO A 812 -1.04 25.69 28.77
N GLY A 813 -0.06 26.35 29.34
CA GLY A 813 0.04 26.54 30.80
C GLY A 813 -1.16 27.30 31.36
N MET A 814 -1.11 27.67 32.66
CA MET A 814 -2.15 28.54 33.25
C MET A 814 -2.25 29.84 32.47
N GLU A 815 -3.48 30.31 32.29
CA GLU A 815 -3.74 31.59 31.66
C GLU A 815 -2.93 32.72 32.33
N LEU A 816 -2.24 33.48 31.53
CA LEU A 816 -1.46 34.60 31.97
C LEU A 816 -2.37 35.85 32.02
N PRO A 817 -2.13 36.79 32.96
CA PRO A 817 -2.87 38.05 32.97
C PRO A 817 -2.80 38.75 31.60
N GLY A 818 -3.94 39.20 31.08
CA GLY A 818 -4.02 39.82 29.75
C GLY A 818 -3.11 41.01 29.53
N VAL A 819 -2.70 41.67 30.60
CA VAL A 819 -1.72 42.78 30.58
C VAL A 819 -0.32 42.37 30.13
N LEU A 820 0.00 41.09 30.17
CA LEU A 820 1.29 40.57 29.69
C LEU A 820 1.37 40.54 28.15
N GLY A 821 0.23 40.55 27.46
CA GLY A 821 0.17 40.58 26.01
C GLY A 821 0.80 39.34 25.32
N ALA A 822 0.99 38.22 26.03
CA ALA A 822 1.58 37.02 25.53
C ALA A 822 0.73 35.80 25.85
N LYS A 823 0.76 34.80 24.94
CA LYS A 823 0.11 33.48 25.15
C LYS A 823 0.91 32.65 26.16
N ALA A 824 0.20 31.87 26.97
CA ALA A 824 0.87 30.92 27.87
C ALA A 824 1.72 29.89 27.09
N PRO A 825 2.95 29.60 27.54
CA PRO A 825 3.80 28.61 26.89
C PRO A 825 3.23 27.21 27.08
N LEU A 826 3.57 26.31 26.14
CA LEU A 826 3.23 24.88 26.26
C LEU A 826 3.97 24.27 27.46
N GLN A 827 3.27 23.44 28.21
CA GLN A 827 3.79 22.70 29.37
C GLN A 827 3.22 21.29 29.39
N ASN A 828 3.92 20.34 30.02
CA ASN A 828 3.43 18.99 30.24
C ASN A 828 2.40 19.00 31.41
N SER A 829 1.18 19.43 31.15
CA SER A 829 0.18 19.75 32.17
C SER A 829 -1.13 18.97 32.06
N ALA A 830 -1.35 18.22 31.00
CA ALA A 830 -2.60 17.50 30.77
C ALA A 830 -2.41 15.96 30.77
N ASP A 831 -3.40 15.23 31.25
CA ASP A 831 -3.44 13.77 31.26
C ASP A 831 -4.74 13.27 30.62
N LEU A 832 -4.66 12.15 29.90
CA LEU A 832 -5.79 11.46 29.28
C LEU A 832 -5.77 9.98 29.62
N ARG A 833 -6.93 9.40 29.91
CA ARG A 833 -7.09 7.95 30.07
C ARG A 833 -8.14 7.42 29.12
N ALA A 834 -7.76 6.42 28.31
CA ALA A 834 -8.66 5.64 27.47
C ALA A 834 -8.73 4.20 28.00
N LYS A 835 -9.93 3.62 28.06
CA LYS A 835 -10.18 2.22 28.39
C LYS A 835 -11.08 1.63 27.35
N GLY A 836 -10.88 0.37 27.03
CA GLY A 836 -11.72 -0.33 26.09
C GLY A 836 -11.51 -1.83 26.13
N TRP A 837 -12.28 -2.51 25.32
CA TRP A 837 -12.15 -3.93 25.04
C TRP A 837 -12.42 -4.18 23.56
N GLU A 838 -11.91 -5.27 23.06
CA GLU A 838 -12.11 -5.69 21.69
C GLU A 838 -12.22 -7.20 21.61
N ILE A 839 -13.06 -7.68 20.70
CA ILE A 839 -13.28 -9.10 20.43
C ILE A 839 -13.30 -9.35 18.94
N SER A 840 -12.63 -10.43 18.52
CA SER A 840 -12.71 -11.00 17.18
C SER A 840 -13.22 -12.43 17.29
N LEU A 841 -14.19 -12.79 16.46
CA LEU A 841 -14.74 -14.13 16.33
C LEU A 841 -14.62 -14.56 14.89
N ASP A 842 -13.87 -15.61 14.64
CA ASP A 842 -13.63 -16.15 13.29
C ASP A 842 -14.07 -17.60 13.24
N TRP A 843 -15.03 -17.90 12.38
CA TRP A 843 -15.51 -19.26 12.13
C TRP A 843 -15.15 -19.67 10.71
N ASN A 844 -14.41 -20.77 10.56
CA ASN A 844 -14.03 -21.34 9.28
C ASN A 844 -14.41 -22.82 9.26
N ASP A 845 -15.28 -23.20 8.33
CA ASP A 845 -15.75 -24.57 8.23
C ASP A 845 -16.09 -24.93 6.78
N ARG A 846 -16.41 -26.20 6.54
CA ARG A 846 -16.76 -26.76 5.23
C ARG A 846 -18.05 -27.57 5.33
N ILE A 847 -18.97 -27.31 4.40
CA ILE A 847 -20.20 -28.10 4.23
C ILE A 847 -20.12 -28.75 2.84
N GLY A 848 -19.85 -30.05 2.80
CA GLY A 848 -19.59 -30.74 1.53
C GLY A 848 -18.41 -30.14 0.78
N ASN A 849 -18.64 -29.62 -0.44
CA ASN A 849 -17.61 -28.97 -1.27
C ASN A 849 -17.50 -27.45 -1.06
N VAL A 850 -18.35 -26.87 -0.19
CA VAL A 850 -18.38 -25.44 0.05
C VAL A 850 -17.61 -25.12 1.33
N GLN A 851 -16.51 -24.39 1.20
CA GLN A 851 -15.81 -23.79 2.33
C GLN A 851 -16.38 -22.41 2.59
N TYR A 852 -16.64 -22.07 3.86
CA TYR A 852 -17.16 -20.76 4.25
C TYR A 852 -16.41 -20.21 5.45
N TYR A 853 -16.32 -18.91 5.48
CA TYR A 853 -15.69 -18.12 6.53
C TYR A 853 -16.68 -17.06 7.03
N LEU A 854 -16.80 -16.93 8.35
CA LEU A 854 -17.59 -15.90 9.02
C LEU A 854 -16.70 -15.19 10.04
N GLY A 855 -16.49 -13.90 9.84
CA GLY A 855 -15.71 -13.05 10.76
C GLY A 855 -16.59 -11.99 11.39
N PHE A 856 -16.43 -11.75 12.69
CA PHE A 856 -17.10 -10.70 13.45
C PHE A 856 -16.07 -9.98 14.32
N ASN A 857 -16.06 -8.64 14.23
CA ASN A 857 -15.20 -7.79 15.03
C ASN A 857 -16.03 -6.74 15.76
N LEU A 858 -15.75 -6.54 17.05
CA LEU A 858 -16.37 -5.47 17.86
C LEU A 858 -15.32 -4.86 18.79
N TYR A 859 -15.33 -3.53 18.90
CA TYR A 859 -14.46 -2.78 19.79
C TYR A 859 -15.10 -1.46 20.21
#